data_6b5e7a588c7be2f8f9bc865dc5e6e62f
#
_entry.id   6b5e7a588c7be2f8f9bc865dc5e6e62f
#
_cell.length_a   1.000
_cell.length_b   1.000
_cell.length_c   1.000
_cell.angle_alpha   90.00
_cell.angle_beta   90.00
_cell.angle_gamma   90.00
#
_symmetry.space_group_name_H-M   'P 1'
#
loop_
_entity.id
_entity.type
_entity.pdbx_description
1 polymer ?
#
loop_
_entity_poly.entity_id
_entity_poly.type
_entity_poly.pdbx_seq_one_letter_code
_entity_poly.pdbx_strand_id
1 'polypeptide(L)'
;MSNVTKMVDGLKNPSLDYSPVMMWFWNGDISEEGITYQLESYRKQNIVNFFIHPAAGTKLEYLSNRYMELIKHTVKEAKRLGMKYWIYDEYEYPSGTVGGQLLKKYPHLRQKEITYVVEWLNPVGMSVTTHQRGKLLSAISIKEKNDRYYVIDITDKCIVEYTGTGSVNVTYQNDQTVFEQIVFFFERYNESPVPSGVWAPGEGAPLGYMNIINREAVAKFIEMTHEKYKEAIGDEFGKTVMGVFTDEPTSLRHFGPPAPGPWDDSLLQEFEKEHGYSLMPYLYTLFYAPKTAEEIKARDDYRTTIKHLYHKNFIGQYSDWCRENNLLLTGHFGGEEFLGGSIEQGDMQTELMKMDIPGCDSIFPTMKIDYHNYNVAAKLVAGAAKYSGADRVLCEAYTGGGWELDFTIMKHIANRLAILGVNMLQYMGGHYTIRGTRKLAPGILPSSHTYTNKLFRHYHLFNKYVAGISSLSAATKPDGKVLVLNPLREAIQDWNMTPACREKIEYKPLQLMYESVINGLLWAGIEYDLFSEDLVKEIKVCDGYVEAFGYRYECIVFPGMFHVNKETAELLKAITDKGIKTVLIGKVPTKVSETKEETGFVFDYDASKAEDVVKNGSCYLVVPEQKETPKELSELYKEIFADIIGGASLGIKTDSRVYIAKRSNEDAEVYFIANDENRTVTAEIDALPGMKIYNTTSGEEAAYPVSDKRVTLTLEAYELVAVIRDKASDEEYAPLCESYSRTMEYPLSGDYTFEAVGGNILPIRSFETFDKDTQKWVRGDYMSFADGVTFTVNEDYKIRAEVNFEYIPSVVHLNAEIYEIKKLCINGTEVELSANTVLWSEADCRCDVTKLLKVGVNTIEIDGVTDSIPLFKARPPFVFFTGKFAVDKNDTVVRPSDYMYAGGWEKQGYPYFVGDGVYRSGTLVHGMEFNSSAKVWSKAVLKFKTNCFAKVYVNGQFAGDVLWAPTEIDITPYLHFAHNNFKIVFTSTYANLFDKHTENGLLEGATIVLYK
;
A
#
# COMPACT_ATOMS: atom_id res chain seq x y z
N MET A 1 8.89 -12.98 35.12
CA MET A 1 7.79 -13.23 34.16
C MET A 1 8.33 -14.14 33.08
N SER A 2 7.58 -15.17 32.69
CA SER A 2 7.94 -15.98 31.50
C SER A 2 7.90 -15.12 30.22
N ASN A 3 8.57 -15.54 29.15
CA ASN A 3 8.52 -14.81 27.89
C ASN A 3 7.09 -14.79 27.33
N VAL A 4 6.31 -15.87 27.51
CA VAL A 4 4.89 -15.91 27.15
C VAL A 4 4.09 -14.82 27.86
N THR A 5 4.30 -14.66 29.21
CA THR A 5 3.65 -13.58 29.98
C THR A 5 4.02 -12.18 29.44
N LYS A 6 5.29 -11.96 29.05
CA LYS A 6 5.71 -10.68 28.44
C LYS A 6 5.05 -10.43 27.07
N MET A 7 4.87 -11.49 26.27
CA MET A 7 4.19 -11.40 24.98
C MET A 7 2.72 -11.02 25.14
N VAL A 8 2.02 -11.64 26.10
CA VAL A 8 0.63 -11.30 26.44
C VAL A 8 0.53 -9.88 27.00
N ASP A 9 1.46 -9.47 27.85
CA ASP A 9 1.51 -8.08 28.34
C ASP A 9 1.79 -7.10 27.21
N GLY A 10 2.66 -7.45 26.26
CA GLY A 10 2.91 -6.66 25.06
C GLY A 10 1.69 -6.51 24.14
N LEU A 11 0.80 -7.50 24.09
CA LEU A 11 -0.48 -7.39 23.38
C LEU A 11 -1.43 -6.42 24.10
N LYS A 12 -1.49 -6.46 25.43
CA LYS A 12 -2.40 -5.66 26.25
C LYS A 12 -1.92 -4.24 26.48
N ASN A 13 -0.63 -4.07 26.73
CA ASN A 13 0.07 -2.83 27.06
C ASN A 13 1.28 -2.62 26.17
N PRO A 14 1.09 -2.44 24.85
CA PRO A 14 2.18 -2.41 23.88
C PRO A 14 3.09 -1.18 24.06
N SER A 15 4.38 -1.36 23.75
CA SER A 15 5.25 -0.20 23.53
C SER A 15 4.76 0.60 22.32
N LEU A 16 4.77 1.90 22.45
CA LEU A 16 4.41 2.80 21.36
C LEU A 16 5.39 2.77 20.18
N ASP A 17 6.59 2.20 20.35
CA ASP A 17 7.53 1.96 19.25
C ASP A 17 6.97 1.04 18.15
N TYR A 18 5.95 0.25 18.50
CA TYR A 18 5.21 -0.62 17.57
C TYR A 18 3.96 0.05 16.98
N SER A 19 3.65 1.30 17.36
CA SER A 19 2.58 2.07 16.74
C SER A 19 2.88 2.38 15.28
N PRO A 20 1.84 2.64 14.45
CA PRO A 20 2.04 3.06 13.07
C PRO A 20 2.94 4.29 12.96
N VAL A 21 3.71 4.34 11.87
CA VAL A 21 4.61 5.45 11.53
C VAL A 21 3.85 6.45 10.68
N MET A 22 4.02 7.74 10.89
CA MET A 22 3.38 8.78 10.08
C MET A 22 4.32 9.24 8.97
N MET A 23 3.93 9.08 7.70
CA MET A 23 4.52 9.84 6.60
C MET A 23 3.88 11.22 6.62
N TRP A 24 4.66 12.22 7.02
CA TRP A 24 4.18 13.58 7.22
C TRP A 24 4.54 14.48 6.07
N PHE A 25 3.55 14.82 5.24
CA PHE A 25 3.73 15.66 4.06
C PHE A 25 3.94 17.12 4.43
N TRP A 26 5.13 17.65 4.18
CA TRP A 26 5.42 19.07 4.27
C TRP A 26 4.98 19.77 2.97
N ASN A 27 3.68 19.91 2.82
CA ASN A 27 3.02 20.42 1.61
C ASN A 27 2.45 21.85 1.73
N GLY A 28 2.96 22.66 2.65
CA GLY A 28 2.46 24.03 2.88
C GLY A 28 3.53 25.01 3.34
N ASP A 29 3.10 26.11 3.96
CA ASP A 29 3.96 27.11 4.56
C ASP A 29 4.42 26.63 5.95
N ILE A 30 5.55 25.96 5.99
CA ILE A 30 6.05 25.28 7.19
C ILE A 30 6.62 26.28 8.20
N SER A 31 6.13 26.23 9.45
CA SER A 31 6.61 27.06 10.55
C SER A 31 7.00 26.22 11.77
N GLU A 32 7.82 26.77 12.65
CA GLU A 32 8.22 26.13 13.91
C GLU A 32 7.03 25.87 14.82
N GLU A 33 6.09 26.83 14.88
CA GLU A 33 4.84 26.70 15.65
C GLU A 33 3.96 25.58 15.08
N GLY A 34 3.81 25.53 13.75
CA GLY A 34 3.03 24.50 13.08
C GLY A 34 3.63 23.11 13.27
N ILE A 35 4.96 22.97 13.21
CA ILE A 35 5.70 21.74 13.50
C ILE A 35 5.40 21.29 14.92
N THR A 36 5.61 22.15 15.90
CA THR A 36 5.38 21.85 17.32
C THR A 36 3.95 21.39 17.57
N TYR A 37 2.96 22.13 17.03
CA TYR A 37 1.53 21.80 17.17
C TYR A 37 1.18 20.43 16.59
N GLN A 38 1.66 20.12 15.38
CA GLN A 38 1.33 18.85 14.72
C GLN A 38 2.03 17.65 15.37
N LEU A 39 3.29 17.80 15.81
CA LEU A 39 3.99 16.74 16.56
C LEU A 39 3.30 16.45 17.90
N GLU A 40 2.83 17.48 18.62
CA GLU A 40 2.02 17.29 19.82
C GLU A 40 0.68 16.59 19.52
N SER A 41 0.07 16.91 18.39
CA SER A 41 -1.15 16.24 17.92
C SER A 41 -0.90 14.77 17.61
N TYR A 42 0.19 14.42 16.92
CA TYR A 42 0.59 13.05 16.64
C TYR A 42 0.90 12.28 17.94
N ARG A 43 1.66 12.91 18.84
CA ARG A 43 2.01 12.29 20.12
C ARG A 43 0.78 11.94 20.98
N LYS A 44 -0.24 12.81 20.98
CA LYS A 44 -1.54 12.57 21.65
C LYS A 44 -2.28 11.36 21.05
N GLN A 45 -2.02 11.05 19.79
CA GLN A 45 -2.61 9.89 19.10
C GLN A 45 -1.73 8.65 19.15
N ASN A 46 -0.73 8.59 20.03
CA ASN A 46 0.22 7.47 20.15
C ASN A 46 1.06 7.23 18.89
N ILE A 47 1.21 8.23 18.03
CA ILE A 47 2.15 8.20 16.90
C ILE A 47 3.47 8.74 17.41
N VAL A 48 4.47 7.89 17.52
CA VAL A 48 5.80 8.24 18.06
C VAL A 48 6.91 8.15 17.03
N ASN A 49 6.68 7.50 15.90
CA ASN A 49 7.58 7.42 14.76
C ASN A 49 7.01 8.21 13.58
N PHE A 50 7.84 8.98 12.87
CA PHE A 50 7.41 9.73 11.69
C PHE A 50 8.55 9.99 10.72
N PHE A 51 8.18 10.08 9.43
CA PHE A 51 9.02 10.57 8.33
C PHE A 51 8.54 11.97 7.93
N ILE A 52 9.46 12.86 7.56
CA ILE A 52 9.11 14.11 6.89
C ILE A 52 9.24 13.89 5.39
N HIS A 53 8.14 13.92 4.69
CA HIS A 53 8.09 13.85 3.23
C HIS A 53 7.87 15.27 2.68
N PRO A 54 8.90 15.94 2.16
CA PRO A 54 8.72 17.23 1.47
C PRO A 54 7.89 16.99 0.21
N ALA A 55 6.76 17.67 0.10
CA ALA A 55 5.77 17.38 -0.91
C ALA A 55 5.32 18.62 -1.67
N ALA A 56 4.74 18.42 -2.85
CA ALA A 56 4.16 19.47 -3.67
C ALA A 56 3.17 20.33 -2.87
N GLY A 57 3.26 21.63 -3.00
CA GLY A 57 2.46 22.59 -2.23
C GLY A 57 3.27 23.45 -1.26
N THR A 58 4.51 23.11 -0.96
CA THR A 58 5.43 23.97 -0.23
C THR A 58 6.22 24.88 -1.18
N LYS A 59 6.56 26.09 -0.68
CA LYS A 59 7.53 26.99 -1.32
C LYS A 59 8.93 26.86 -0.70
N LEU A 60 9.09 26.00 0.28
CA LEU A 60 10.34 25.75 0.98
C LEU A 60 11.28 24.96 0.06
N GLU A 61 12.39 25.57 -0.31
CA GLU A 61 13.40 24.91 -1.13
C GLU A 61 14.04 23.75 -0.36
N TYR A 62 14.03 22.56 -0.98
CA TYR A 62 14.56 21.33 -0.40
C TYR A 62 16.05 21.46 -0.09
N LEU A 63 16.45 21.02 1.11
CA LEU A 63 17.82 21.10 1.65
C LEU A 63 18.43 22.50 1.75
N SER A 64 17.62 23.56 1.63
CA SER A 64 18.07 24.93 1.91
C SER A 64 18.44 25.11 3.39
N ASN A 65 19.14 26.21 3.73
CA ASN A 65 19.44 26.53 5.12
C ASN A 65 18.17 26.61 5.98
N ARG A 66 17.11 27.24 5.45
CA ARG A 66 15.84 27.33 6.16
C ARG A 66 15.19 25.96 6.35
N TYR A 67 15.26 25.09 5.35
CA TYR A 67 14.79 23.70 5.46
C TYR A 67 15.52 22.98 6.61
N MET A 68 16.84 23.07 6.66
CA MET A 68 17.65 22.42 7.70
C MET A 68 17.44 23.03 9.10
N GLU A 69 17.13 24.33 9.22
CA GLU A 69 16.72 24.95 10.48
C GLU A 69 15.41 24.33 11.01
N LEU A 70 14.43 24.14 10.13
CA LEU A 70 13.17 23.51 10.47
C LEU A 70 13.35 22.02 10.83
N ILE A 71 14.23 21.30 10.16
CA ILE A 71 14.62 19.93 10.53
C ILE A 71 15.26 19.90 11.93
N LYS A 72 16.19 20.82 12.25
CA LYS A 72 16.77 20.94 13.59
C LYS A 72 15.70 21.19 14.66
N HIS A 73 14.74 22.09 14.38
CA HIS A 73 13.60 22.35 15.27
C HIS A 73 12.74 21.09 15.45
N THR A 74 12.45 20.39 14.36
CA THR A 74 11.66 19.15 14.40
C THR A 74 12.34 18.09 15.26
N VAL A 75 13.63 17.84 15.09
CA VAL A 75 14.37 16.87 15.90
C VAL A 75 14.40 17.26 17.38
N LYS A 76 14.57 18.56 17.69
CA LYS A 76 14.48 19.07 19.06
C LYS A 76 13.12 18.81 19.70
N GLU A 77 12.04 19.08 18.97
CA GLU A 77 10.67 18.82 19.44
C GLU A 77 10.36 17.32 19.53
N ALA A 78 10.80 16.51 18.58
CA ALA A 78 10.69 15.05 18.65
C ALA A 78 11.38 14.51 19.91
N LYS A 79 12.59 14.98 20.21
CA LYS A 79 13.31 14.62 21.44
C LYS A 79 12.55 15.03 22.70
N ARG A 80 12.00 16.25 22.74
CA ARG A 80 11.16 16.76 23.84
C ARG A 80 9.94 15.88 24.11
N LEU A 81 9.31 15.39 23.03
CA LEU A 81 8.08 14.59 23.08
C LEU A 81 8.33 13.08 23.21
N GLY A 82 9.60 12.64 23.20
CA GLY A 82 9.97 11.21 23.20
C GLY A 82 9.54 10.51 21.90
N MET A 83 9.58 11.23 20.77
CA MET A 83 9.30 10.73 19.44
C MET A 83 10.58 10.40 18.68
N LYS A 84 10.45 9.63 17.60
CA LYS A 84 11.54 9.17 16.74
C LYS A 84 11.34 9.71 15.33
N TYR A 85 12.35 10.37 14.80
CA TYR A 85 12.38 10.88 13.45
C TYR A 85 13.13 9.92 12.52
N TRP A 86 12.63 9.74 11.32
CA TRP A 86 13.26 9.02 10.23
C TRP A 86 13.44 9.98 9.06
N ILE A 87 14.59 9.98 8.45
CA ILE A 87 14.90 10.81 7.29
C ILE A 87 14.19 10.21 6.08
N TYR A 88 13.35 10.98 5.41
CA TYR A 88 12.91 10.71 4.05
C TYR A 88 13.92 11.41 3.12
N ASP A 89 14.52 10.66 2.21
CA ASP A 89 15.75 11.06 1.53
C ASP A 89 15.56 11.90 0.26
N GLU A 90 14.31 12.30 -0.05
CA GLU A 90 13.99 13.00 -1.28
C GLU A 90 12.93 14.11 -1.08
N TYR A 91 12.70 14.91 -2.10
CA TYR A 91 11.53 15.75 -2.31
C TYR A 91 10.57 15.00 -3.24
N GLU A 92 9.34 14.69 -2.80
CA GLU A 92 8.48 13.76 -3.53
C GLU A 92 9.20 12.42 -3.77
N TYR A 93 8.83 11.70 -4.80
CA TYR A 93 9.42 10.40 -5.19
C TYR A 93 9.75 10.41 -6.69
N PRO A 94 10.53 9.49 -7.25
CA PRO A 94 11.37 8.51 -6.54
C PRO A 94 12.65 9.13 -5.95
N SER A 95 13.23 8.44 -4.94
CA SER A 95 14.52 8.80 -4.33
C SER A 95 15.65 8.79 -5.35
N GLY A 96 16.48 9.87 -5.37
CA GLY A 96 17.69 9.93 -6.22
C GLY A 96 17.84 11.19 -7.06
N THR A 97 16.99 12.20 -6.90
CA THR A 97 17.10 13.45 -7.67
C THR A 97 17.60 14.65 -6.87
N VAL A 98 17.46 14.58 -5.53
CA VAL A 98 17.72 15.73 -4.65
C VAL A 98 16.83 16.93 -5.01
N GLY A 99 15.52 16.67 -5.26
CA GLY A 99 14.62 17.70 -5.77
C GLY A 99 15.06 18.27 -7.13
N GLY A 100 15.65 17.46 -7.99
CA GLY A 100 16.19 17.86 -9.29
C GLY A 100 17.56 18.56 -9.25
N GLN A 101 18.11 18.85 -8.06
CA GLN A 101 19.38 19.58 -7.93
C GLN A 101 20.57 18.75 -8.42
N LEU A 102 20.51 17.41 -8.30
CA LEU A 102 21.62 16.54 -8.70
C LEU A 102 21.92 16.67 -10.20
N LEU A 103 20.93 16.55 -11.05
CA LEU A 103 21.11 16.63 -12.50
C LEU A 103 21.35 18.06 -13.00
N LYS A 104 20.90 19.07 -12.25
CA LYS A 104 21.27 20.47 -12.52
C LYS A 104 22.77 20.69 -12.34
N LYS A 105 23.38 20.08 -11.34
CA LYS A 105 24.81 20.20 -11.03
C LYS A 105 25.66 19.21 -11.83
N TYR A 106 25.16 17.98 -12.03
CA TYR A 106 25.88 16.89 -12.68
C TYR A 106 25.03 16.25 -13.79
N PRO A 107 24.82 16.96 -14.93
CA PRO A 107 23.91 16.47 -15.99
C PRO A 107 24.38 15.17 -16.65
N HIS A 108 25.67 14.85 -16.59
CA HIS A 108 26.23 13.60 -17.13
C HIS A 108 25.89 12.35 -16.29
N LEU A 109 25.41 12.53 -15.05
CA LEU A 109 24.97 11.43 -14.18
C LEU A 109 23.50 11.05 -14.40
N ARG A 110 22.87 11.61 -15.45
CA ARG A 110 21.51 11.23 -15.85
C ARG A 110 21.46 9.78 -16.29
N GLN A 111 20.37 9.13 -15.96
CA GLN A 111 20.07 7.78 -16.37
C GLN A 111 20.19 7.63 -17.88
N LYS A 112 20.92 6.58 -18.29
CA LYS A 112 21.05 6.16 -19.68
C LYS A 112 20.19 4.94 -19.94
N GLU A 113 19.77 4.81 -21.18
CA GLU A 113 19.01 3.66 -21.69
C GLU A 113 19.55 3.25 -23.05
N ILE A 114 19.46 1.95 -23.34
CA ILE A 114 19.68 1.41 -24.69
C ILE A 114 18.36 1.40 -25.44
N THR A 115 18.37 1.87 -26.67
CA THR A 115 17.21 1.84 -27.58
C THR A 115 17.60 1.31 -28.95
N TYR A 116 16.62 1.00 -29.75
CA TYR A 116 16.86 0.48 -31.10
C TYR A 116 15.89 1.09 -32.11
N VAL A 117 16.33 1.09 -33.38
CA VAL A 117 15.50 1.45 -34.52
C VAL A 117 15.63 0.36 -35.57
N VAL A 118 14.49 -0.01 -36.14
CA VAL A 118 14.41 -1.04 -37.16
C VAL A 118 14.02 -0.40 -38.48
N GLU A 119 14.82 -0.65 -39.52
CA GLU A 119 14.54 -0.21 -40.88
C GLU A 119 14.54 -1.42 -41.84
N TRP A 120 13.66 -1.33 -42.82
CA TRP A 120 13.53 -2.36 -43.83
C TRP A 120 14.16 -1.90 -45.15
N LEU A 121 15.17 -2.61 -45.64
CA LEU A 121 15.80 -2.33 -46.92
C LEU A 121 15.04 -2.94 -48.08
N ASN A 122 14.74 -2.12 -49.06
CA ASN A 122 14.28 -2.58 -50.35
C ASN A 122 15.52 -3.11 -51.16
N PRO A 123 15.40 -4.23 -51.92
CA PRO A 123 16.55 -4.90 -52.56
C PRO A 123 17.37 -4.09 -53.56
N VAL A 124 16.96 -2.91 -53.97
CA VAL A 124 17.64 -2.17 -55.04
C VAL A 124 18.34 -0.93 -54.49
N GLY A 125 19.58 -1.08 -54.01
CA GLY A 125 20.57 -0.01 -53.88
C GLY A 125 20.19 1.24 -53.06
N MET A 126 19.21 1.15 -52.16
CA MET A 126 18.75 2.28 -51.34
C MET A 126 19.60 2.44 -50.09
N SER A 127 19.87 3.67 -49.70
CA SER A 127 20.39 4.04 -48.39
C SER A 127 19.25 4.22 -47.42
N VAL A 128 19.48 3.80 -46.17
CA VAL A 128 18.64 4.05 -45.03
C VAL A 128 19.32 5.10 -44.16
N THR A 129 18.60 6.12 -43.77
CA THR A 129 19.08 7.14 -42.85
C THR A 129 18.11 7.25 -41.67
N THR A 130 18.62 7.07 -40.45
CA THR A 130 17.86 7.31 -39.24
C THR A 130 18.44 8.50 -38.47
N HIS A 131 17.55 9.29 -37.86
CA HIS A 131 17.90 10.41 -36.99
C HIS A 131 17.46 10.09 -35.56
N GLN A 132 18.40 10.02 -34.63
CA GLN A 132 18.13 9.67 -33.25
C GLN A 132 18.86 10.59 -32.27
N ARG A 133 18.34 10.71 -31.03
CA ARG A 133 19.10 11.27 -29.93
C ARG A 133 20.07 10.22 -29.37
N GLY A 134 21.23 10.65 -28.91
CA GLY A 134 22.22 9.81 -28.27
C GLY A 134 23.41 9.43 -29.18
N LYS A 135 24.01 8.28 -28.89
CA LYS A 135 25.20 7.79 -29.57
C LYS A 135 24.94 6.40 -30.15
N LEU A 136 25.36 6.16 -31.39
CA LEU A 136 25.32 4.84 -31.98
C LEU A 136 26.26 3.89 -31.22
N LEU A 137 25.73 2.74 -30.78
CA LEU A 137 26.48 1.65 -30.17
C LEU A 137 26.86 0.59 -31.24
N SER A 138 25.90 0.16 -32.05
CA SER A 138 26.07 -0.86 -33.07
C SER A 138 25.00 -0.74 -34.14
N ALA A 139 25.32 -1.18 -35.35
CA ALA A 139 24.37 -1.38 -36.43
C ALA A 139 24.53 -2.79 -36.97
N ILE A 140 23.43 -3.51 -37.17
CA ILE A 140 23.44 -4.87 -37.66
C ILE A 140 22.44 -5.05 -38.81
N SER A 141 22.76 -5.96 -39.72
CA SER A 141 21.80 -6.60 -40.60
C SER A 141 21.36 -7.92 -39.96
N ILE A 142 20.03 -8.12 -39.81
CA ILE A 142 19.48 -9.28 -39.17
C ILE A 142 18.41 -9.96 -40.03
N LYS A 143 18.45 -11.28 -40.09
CA LYS A 143 17.48 -12.11 -40.81
C LYS A 143 17.18 -13.37 -40.02
N GLU A 144 15.91 -13.65 -39.82
CA GLU A 144 15.46 -14.89 -39.24
C GLU A 144 15.26 -15.95 -40.35
N LYS A 145 15.86 -17.13 -40.18
CA LYS A 145 15.68 -18.29 -41.06
C LYS A 145 15.90 -19.57 -40.27
N ASN A 146 14.98 -20.55 -40.43
CA ASN A 146 15.07 -21.85 -39.77
C ASN A 146 15.23 -21.74 -38.23
N ASP A 147 14.45 -20.87 -37.61
CA ASP A 147 14.47 -20.60 -36.16
C ASP A 147 15.86 -20.17 -35.61
N ARG A 148 16.61 -19.43 -36.40
CA ARG A 148 17.91 -18.83 -36.06
C ARG A 148 18.02 -17.43 -36.63
N TYR A 149 18.78 -16.59 -35.95
CA TYR A 149 19.18 -15.28 -36.48
C TYR A 149 20.53 -15.38 -37.19
N TYR A 150 20.57 -14.79 -38.36
CA TYR A 150 21.80 -14.51 -39.10
C TYR A 150 22.07 -13.03 -38.95
N VAL A 151 23.11 -12.72 -38.19
CA VAL A 151 23.46 -11.34 -37.81
C VAL A 151 24.79 -10.96 -38.44
N ILE A 152 24.85 -9.81 -39.08
CA ILE A 152 26.07 -9.25 -39.68
C ILE A 152 26.26 -7.86 -39.07
N ASP A 153 27.39 -7.62 -38.42
CA ASP A 153 27.77 -6.28 -37.96
C ASP A 153 28.10 -5.40 -39.18
N ILE A 154 27.40 -4.30 -39.28
CA ILE A 154 27.57 -3.31 -40.36
C ILE A 154 27.96 -1.91 -39.77
N THR A 155 28.33 -1.83 -38.52
CA THR A 155 28.63 -0.60 -37.83
C THR A 155 29.69 0.24 -38.57
N ASP A 156 30.78 -0.41 -38.97
CA ASP A 156 31.87 0.23 -39.73
C ASP A 156 31.50 0.66 -41.16
N LYS A 157 30.37 0.17 -41.67
CA LYS A 157 29.83 0.55 -42.99
C LYS A 157 28.86 1.73 -42.90
N CYS A 158 28.53 2.16 -41.73
CA CYS A 158 27.62 3.28 -41.51
C CYS A 158 28.35 4.62 -41.56
N ILE A 159 27.75 5.61 -42.22
CA ILE A 159 28.16 7.01 -42.13
C ILE A 159 27.46 7.61 -40.88
N VAL A 160 28.23 8.06 -39.93
CA VAL A 160 27.73 8.57 -38.66
C VAL A 160 28.06 10.06 -38.49
N GLU A 161 27.04 10.89 -38.41
CA GLU A 161 27.17 12.33 -38.31
C GLU A 161 26.50 12.83 -37.03
N TYR A 162 27.31 13.25 -36.04
CA TYR A 162 26.79 13.84 -34.81
C TYR A 162 26.41 15.31 -35.00
N THR A 163 25.21 15.67 -34.60
CA THR A 163 24.74 17.07 -34.63
C THR A 163 25.07 17.79 -33.33
N GLY A 164 25.19 19.12 -33.36
CA GLY A 164 25.43 19.92 -32.15
C GLY A 164 24.32 19.90 -31.09
N THR A 165 23.20 19.21 -31.35
CA THR A 165 22.03 19.09 -30.45
C THR A 165 21.98 17.77 -29.67
N GLY A 166 23.06 16.97 -29.70
CA GLY A 166 23.10 15.66 -29.05
C GLY A 166 22.34 14.57 -29.82
N SER A 167 22.05 14.81 -31.09
CA SER A 167 21.46 13.83 -31.99
C SER A 167 22.52 13.29 -32.98
N VAL A 168 22.22 12.18 -33.60
CA VAL A 168 23.07 11.50 -34.55
C VAL A 168 22.27 11.11 -35.79
N ASN A 169 22.80 11.37 -36.97
CA ASN A 169 22.34 10.83 -38.23
C ASN A 169 23.18 9.61 -38.55
N VAL A 170 22.57 8.49 -38.82
CA VAL A 170 23.24 7.25 -39.21
C VAL A 170 22.70 6.83 -40.55
N THR A 171 23.59 6.74 -41.54
CA THR A 171 23.24 6.34 -42.91
C THR A 171 23.96 5.03 -43.24
N TYR A 172 23.21 4.04 -43.65
CA TYR A 172 23.74 2.80 -44.20
C TYR A 172 23.36 2.71 -45.66
N GLN A 173 24.36 2.47 -46.55
CA GLN A 173 24.14 2.24 -47.96
C GLN A 173 24.20 0.73 -48.24
N ASN A 174 23.09 0.15 -48.67
CA ASN A 174 23.05 -1.27 -48.99
C ASN A 174 23.82 -1.61 -50.24
N ASP A 175 24.82 -2.44 -50.11
CA ASP A 175 25.62 -3.02 -51.20
C ASP A 175 25.15 -4.43 -51.57
N GLN A 176 24.08 -4.93 -50.94
CA GLN A 176 23.55 -6.29 -51.08
C GLN A 176 22.18 -6.32 -51.79
N THR A 177 21.94 -7.39 -52.52
CA THR A 177 20.69 -7.62 -53.28
C THR A 177 19.59 -8.33 -52.48
N VAL A 178 19.75 -8.50 -51.16
CA VAL A 178 18.86 -9.30 -50.32
C VAL A 178 17.99 -8.39 -49.49
N PHE A 179 16.72 -8.75 -49.33
CA PHE A 179 15.77 -8.05 -48.43
C PHE A 179 16.15 -8.34 -47.00
N GLU A 180 16.60 -7.31 -46.28
CA GLU A 180 17.11 -7.45 -44.91
C GLU A 180 16.54 -6.40 -43.98
N GLN A 181 16.45 -6.73 -42.68
CA GLN A 181 16.15 -5.84 -41.64
C GLN A 181 17.45 -5.24 -41.09
N ILE A 182 17.54 -3.92 -41.04
CA ILE A 182 18.65 -3.20 -40.42
C ILE A 182 18.23 -2.70 -39.06
N VAL A 183 19.05 -2.97 -38.07
CA VAL A 183 18.80 -2.56 -36.69
C VAL A 183 19.96 -1.69 -36.22
N PHE A 184 19.63 -0.49 -35.75
CA PHE A 184 20.57 0.43 -35.15
C PHE A 184 20.33 0.49 -33.65
N PHE A 185 21.34 0.29 -32.81
CA PHE A 185 21.28 0.39 -31.36
C PHE A 185 21.92 1.67 -30.90
N PHE A 186 21.25 2.39 -30.01
CA PHE A 186 21.71 3.67 -29.49
C PHE A 186 21.71 3.67 -27.96
N GLU A 187 22.74 4.25 -27.35
CA GLU A 187 22.64 4.75 -25.99
C GLU A 187 22.11 6.18 -25.99
N ARG A 188 21.24 6.49 -25.08
CA ARG A 188 20.72 7.85 -24.91
C ARG A 188 20.38 8.16 -23.45
N TYR A 189 20.26 9.44 -23.12
CA TYR A 189 19.74 9.87 -21.83
C TYR A 189 18.24 9.68 -21.77
N ASN A 190 17.77 9.22 -20.61
CA ASN A 190 16.37 9.22 -20.29
C ASN A 190 15.96 10.61 -19.78
N GLU A 191 15.08 11.29 -20.52
CA GLU A 191 14.58 12.63 -20.20
C GLU A 191 13.11 12.60 -19.72
N SER A 192 12.61 11.45 -19.25
CA SER A 192 11.27 11.36 -18.69
C SER A 192 11.17 12.17 -17.40
N PRO A 193 10.08 12.95 -17.23
CA PRO A 193 9.89 13.68 -16.00
C PRO A 193 9.67 12.73 -14.82
N VAL A 194 10.15 13.13 -13.65
CA VAL A 194 9.85 12.45 -12.37
C VAL A 194 9.30 13.46 -11.38
N PRO A 195 8.40 13.09 -10.46
CA PRO A 195 7.77 14.00 -9.51
C PRO A 195 8.78 14.82 -8.70
N SER A 196 9.79 14.17 -8.17
CA SER A 196 10.86 14.79 -7.40
C SER A 196 11.61 15.91 -8.14
N GLY A 197 11.75 15.81 -9.46
CA GLY A 197 12.35 16.85 -10.30
C GLY A 197 11.36 17.91 -10.79
N VAL A 198 10.11 17.54 -11.04
CA VAL A 198 9.10 18.43 -11.67
C VAL A 198 8.39 19.31 -10.65
N TRP A 199 8.11 18.79 -9.46
CA TRP A 199 7.32 19.50 -8.46
C TRP A 199 8.12 20.24 -7.39
N ALA A 200 9.45 20.04 -7.36
CA ALA A 200 10.30 20.76 -6.44
C ALA A 200 10.26 22.27 -6.68
N PRO A 201 10.21 23.11 -5.62
CA PRO A 201 10.28 24.56 -5.76
C PRO A 201 11.62 25.01 -6.35
N GLY A 202 11.60 25.92 -7.32
CA GLY A 202 12.80 26.48 -7.96
C GLY A 202 12.67 26.61 -9.46
N GLU A 203 13.68 27.20 -10.12
CA GLU A 203 13.70 27.34 -11.56
C GLU A 203 14.08 26.01 -12.23
N GLY A 204 13.13 25.45 -13.01
CA GLY A 204 13.39 24.48 -14.08
C GLY A 204 14.31 23.32 -13.71
N ALA A 205 13.81 22.35 -12.97
CA ALA A 205 14.54 21.10 -12.77
C ALA A 205 14.79 20.41 -14.12
N PRO A 206 16.00 19.89 -14.38
CA PRO A 206 16.25 19.11 -15.59
C PRO A 206 15.37 17.88 -15.61
N LEU A 207 14.82 17.56 -16.78
CA LEU A 207 14.10 16.30 -16.97
C LEU A 207 15.06 15.12 -16.76
N GLY A 208 14.51 14.01 -16.27
CA GLY A 208 15.22 12.75 -16.11
C GLY A 208 15.50 12.40 -14.65
N TYR A 209 16.14 11.27 -14.47
CA TYR A 209 16.47 10.66 -13.19
C TYR A 209 17.97 10.34 -13.14
N MET A 210 18.55 10.17 -11.93
CA MET A 210 19.95 9.77 -11.82
C MET A 210 20.18 8.35 -12.35
N ASN A 211 21.37 8.08 -12.87
CA ASN A 211 21.73 6.71 -13.25
C ASN A 211 22.07 5.88 -12.01
N ILE A 212 21.07 5.19 -11.48
CA ILE A 212 21.15 4.47 -10.21
C ILE A 212 22.15 3.30 -10.23
N ILE A 213 22.45 2.75 -11.41
CA ILE A 213 23.49 1.72 -11.58
C ILE A 213 24.89 2.32 -11.70
N ASN A 214 25.02 3.67 -11.72
CA ASN A 214 26.30 4.37 -11.76
C ASN A 214 26.77 4.70 -10.35
N ARG A 215 27.98 4.25 -9.99
CA ARG A 215 28.52 4.43 -8.65
C ARG A 215 28.70 5.92 -8.24
N GLU A 216 29.13 6.76 -9.18
CA GLU A 216 29.34 8.18 -8.92
C GLU A 216 28.00 8.91 -8.70
N ALA A 217 26.97 8.57 -9.48
CA ALA A 217 25.64 9.17 -9.33
C ALA A 217 25.09 8.95 -7.91
N VAL A 218 25.15 7.72 -7.43
CA VAL A 218 24.70 7.36 -6.08
C VAL A 218 25.56 8.03 -5.00
N ALA A 219 26.90 8.06 -5.17
CA ALA A 219 27.77 8.75 -4.25
C ALA A 219 27.46 10.26 -4.16
N LYS A 220 27.11 10.91 -5.29
CA LYS A 220 26.69 12.31 -5.31
C LYS A 220 25.30 12.53 -4.69
N PHE A 221 24.39 11.60 -4.86
CA PHE A 221 23.11 11.61 -4.17
C PHE A 221 23.30 11.58 -2.64
N ILE A 222 24.12 10.64 -2.13
CA ILE A 222 24.46 10.56 -0.70
C ILE A 222 25.14 11.85 -0.22
N GLU A 223 26.13 12.36 -0.95
CA GLU A 223 26.84 13.61 -0.63
C GLU A 223 25.88 14.81 -0.53
N MET A 224 24.95 14.93 -1.48
CA MET A 224 24.08 16.10 -1.59
C MET A 224 22.89 16.06 -0.62
N THR A 225 22.45 14.88 -0.22
CA THR A 225 21.30 14.68 0.67
C THR A 225 21.75 14.27 2.08
N HIS A 226 22.29 13.08 2.22
CA HIS A 226 22.53 12.43 3.52
C HIS A 226 23.60 13.16 4.35
N GLU A 227 24.69 13.60 3.73
CA GLU A 227 25.72 14.35 4.42
C GLU A 227 25.20 15.71 4.91
N LYS A 228 24.23 16.33 4.25
CA LYS A 228 23.57 17.54 4.75
C LYS A 228 22.73 17.31 6.00
N TYR A 229 21.99 16.19 6.05
CA TYR A 229 21.30 15.79 7.28
C TYR A 229 22.31 15.48 8.40
N LYS A 230 23.41 14.79 8.09
CA LYS A 230 24.49 14.52 9.05
C LYS A 230 25.12 15.79 9.60
N GLU A 231 25.41 16.77 8.75
CA GLU A 231 25.91 18.09 9.18
C GLU A 231 24.94 18.80 10.11
N ALA A 232 23.63 18.70 9.83
CA ALA A 232 22.61 19.41 10.58
C ALA A 232 22.22 18.73 11.91
N ILE A 233 22.05 17.41 11.91
CA ILE A 233 21.45 16.64 13.01
C ILE A 233 22.21 15.35 13.35
N GLY A 234 23.43 15.16 12.87
CA GLY A 234 24.22 13.93 13.07
C GLY A 234 24.44 13.55 14.54
N ASP A 235 24.48 14.51 15.47
CA ASP A 235 24.59 14.26 16.91
C ASP A 235 23.41 13.47 17.49
N GLU A 236 22.28 13.44 16.81
CA GLU A 236 21.06 12.71 17.20
C GLU A 236 20.87 11.36 16.45
N PHE A 237 21.81 10.99 15.56
CA PHE A 237 21.81 9.72 14.86
C PHE A 237 21.90 8.53 15.82
N GLY A 238 21.05 7.53 15.60
CA GLY A 238 20.91 6.38 16.50
C GLY A 238 20.25 6.68 17.86
N LYS A 239 19.71 7.89 18.06
CA LYS A 239 19.08 8.36 19.31
C LYS A 239 17.63 8.83 19.03
N THR A 240 17.48 10.07 18.57
CA THR A 240 16.22 10.64 18.14
C THR A 240 15.97 10.38 16.66
N VAL A 241 17.02 10.39 15.84
CA VAL A 241 16.99 10.06 14.41
C VAL A 241 17.36 8.60 14.24
N MET A 242 16.41 7.77 13.81
CA MET A 242 16.56 6.32 13.83
C MET A 242 17.12 5.74 12.55
N GLY A 243 16.77 6.31 11.41
CA GLY A 243 17.15 5.73 10.13
C GLY A 243 16.75 6.60 8.95
N VAL A 244 16.87 6.01 7.78
CA VAL A 244 16.55 6.63 6.49
C VAL A 244 15.55 5.75 5.77
N PHE A 245 14.59 6.40 5.12
CA PHE A 245 13.59 5.79 4.24
C PHE A 245 13.89 6.20 2.80
N THR A 246 14.01 5.22 1.91
CA THR A 246 14.15 5.42 0.46
C THR A 246 12.89 4.96 -0.25
N ASP A 247 12.42 5.76 -1.20
CA ASP A 247 11.13 5.63 -1.85
C ASP A 247 11.28 5.33 -3.35
N GLU A 248 10.86 4.15 -3.77
CA GLU A 248 10.82 3.67 -5.16
C GLU A 248 12.06 3.98 -6.03
N PRO A 249 13.30 3.85 -5.53
CA PRO A 249 14.48 4.05 -6.36
C PRO A 249 14.48 3.02 -7.49
N THR A 250 14.61 3.46 -8.74
CA THR A 250 14.43 2.58 -9.90
C THR A 250 15.51 2.74 -10.96
N SER A 251 15.91 1.63 -11.60
CA SER A 251 16.76 1.65 -12.80
C SER A 251 15.97 1.91 -14.09
N LEU A 252 14.65 2.06 -13.99
CA LEU A 252 13.72 2.17 -15.11
C LEU A 252 13.10 3.57 -15.20
N ARG A 253 12.32 3.80 -16.25
CA ARG A 253 11.44 4.98 -16.31
C ARG A 253 10.34 4.88 -15.28
N HIS A 254 10.22 5.89 -14.47
CA HIS A 254 9.11 5.96 -13.53
C HIS A 254 7.79 6.35 -14.23
N PHE A 255 7.86 7.28 -15.21
CA PHE A 255 6.69 7.69 -16.02
C PHE A 255 7.02 7.74 -17.51
N GLY A 256 6.00 7.58 -18.34
CA GLY A 256 6.10 7.64 -19.79
C GLY A 256 6.09 6.28 -20.46
N PRO A 257 6.27 6.22 -21.78
CA PRO A 257 6.32 4.95 -22.48
C PRO A 257 7.46 4.09 -21.93
N PRO A 258 7.30 2.75 -21.88
CA PRO A 258 8.29 1.85 -21.32
C PRO A 258 9.67 2.11 -21.92
N ALA A 259 10.67 2.24 -21.06
CA ALA A 259 12.03 2.44 -21.53
C ALA A 259 12.63 1.13 -22.02
N PRO A 260 13.52 1.17 -23.00
CA PRO A 260 14.49 0.12 -23.23
C PRO A 260 15.40 -0.04 -21.99
N GLY A 261 16.21 -1.09 -21.97
CA GLY A 261 16.95 -1.48 -20.78
C GLY A 261 17.89 -0.42 -20.20
N PRO A 262 18.20 -0.52 -18.90
CA PRO A 262 19.18 0.34 -18.25
C PRO A 262 20.54 0.28 -18.92
N TRP A 263 21.26 1.41 -18.97
CA TRP A 263 22.58 1.49 -19.55
C TRP A 263 23.51 2.39 -18.73
N ASP A 264 24.80 2.03 -18.76
CA ASP A 264 25.87 2.82 -18.15
C ASP A 264 27.16 2.69 -18.98
N ASP A 265 28.02 3.69 -18.96
CA ASP A 265 29.29 3.66 -19.67
C ASP A 265 30.23 2.52 -19.21
N SER A 266 30.11 2.12 -17.96
CA SER A 266 30.89 1.01 -17.39
C SER A 266 30.31 -0.39 -17.70
N LEU A 267 29.06 -0.44 -18.20
CA LEU A 267 28.32 -1.71 -18.35
C LEU A 267 29.07 -2.75 -19.17
N LEU A 268 29.58 -2.37 -20.34
CA LEU A 268 30.28 -3.30 -21.24
C LEU A 268 31.54 -3.86 -20.58
N GLN A 269 32.27 -3.04 -19.84
CA GLN A 269 33.48 -3.46 -19.15
C GLN A 269 33.17 -4.37 -17.96
N GLU A 270 32.16 -4.04 -17.14
CA GLU A 270 31.75 -4.89 -16.03
C GLU A 270 31.17 -6.22 -16.54
N PHE A 271 30.37 -6.20 -17.61
CA PHE A 271 29.87 -7.40 -18.27
C PHE A 271 31.01 -8.33 -18.73
N GLU A 272 31.98 -7.79 -19.49
CA GLU A 272 33.11 -8.59 -20.02
C GLU A 272 33.96 -9.15 -18.87
N LYS A 273 34.20 -8.36 -17.84
CA LYS A 273 34.94 -8.79 -16.64
C LYS A 273 34.23 -9.92 -15.90
N GLU A 274 32.90 -9.86 -15.82
CA GLU A 274 32.11 -10.83 -15.08
C GLU A 274 31.92 -12.14 -15.86
N HIS A 275 31.60 -12.03 -17.16
CA HIS A 275 31.18 -13.18 -17.96
C HIS A 275 32.25 -13.68 -18.96
N GLY A 276 33.35 -12.92 -19.18
CA GLY A 276 34.48 -13.34 -20.00
C GLY A 276 34.25 -13.20 -21.50
N TYR A 277 33.21 -12.50 -21.96
CA TYR A 277 32.95 -12.22 -23.36
C TYR A 277 32.25 -10.88 -23.57
N SER A 278 32.23 -10.36 -24.82
CA SER A 278 31.59 -9.07 -25.13
C SER A 278 30.09 -9.20 -25.35
N LEU A 279 29.29 -8.27 -24.78
CA LEU A 279 27.85 -8.15 -25.01
C LEU A 279 27.54 -7.64 -26.44
N MET A 280 28.44 -6.87 -27.05
CA MET A 280 28.16 -6.13 -28.28
C MET A 280 27.56 -7.01 -29.42
N PRO A 281 28.06 -8.21 -29.72
CA PRO A 281 27.49 -9.07 -30.75
C PRO A 281 26.08 -9.58 -30.44
N TYR A 282 25.63 -9.45 -29.17
CA TYR A 282 24.37 -10.00 -28.68
C TYR A 282 23.37 -8.91 -28.32
N LEU A 283 23.62 -7.60 -28.55
CA LEU A 283 22.71 -6.52 -28.18
C LEU A 283 21.26 -6.73 -28.69
N TYR A 284 21.12 -7.33 -29.86
CA TYR A 284 19.80 -7.64 -30.45
C TYR A 284 18.97 -8.60 -29.59
N THR A 285 19.60 -9.47 -28.79
CA THR A 285 18.90 -10.42 -27.93
C THR A 285 18.10 -9.75 -26.82
N LEU A 286 18.39 -8.47 -26.50
CA LEU A 286 17.64 -7.68 -25.54
C LEU A 286 16.24 -7.31 -26.06
N PHE A 287 16.06 -7.29 -27.40
CA PHE A 287 14.84 -6.86 -28.08
C PHE A 287 14.16 -7.96 -28.91
N TYR A 288 14.92 -8.92 -29.36
CA TYR A 288 14.45 -10.08 -30.14
C TYR A 288 14.42 -11.33 -29.26
N ALA A 289 13.41 -12.17 -29.42
CA ALA A 289 13.32 -13.43 -28.68
C ALA A 289 14.55 -14.33 -28.99
N PRO A 290 15.31 -14.73 -27.97
CA PRO A 290 16.53 -15.54 -28.21
C PRO A 290 16.16 -16.93 -28.75
N LYS A 291 16.99 -17.43 -29.70
CA LYS A 291 16.79 -18.71 -30.40
C LYS A 291 17.83 -19.76 -29.99
N THR A 292 19.00 -19.35 -29.59
CA THR A 292 20.12 -20.24 -29.21
C THR A 292 20.47 -20.13 -27.73
N ALA A 293 21.23 -21.09 -27.22
CA ALA A 293 21.70 -21.09 -25.85
C ALA A 293 22.60 -19.86 -25.55
N GLU A 294 23.47 -19.50 -26.52
CA GLU A 294 24.35 -18.34 -26.38
C GLU A 294 23.56 -17.04 -26.32
N GLU A 295 22.49 -16.91 -27.12
CA GLU A 295 21.62 -15.74 -27.10
C GLU A 295 20.86 -15.60 -25.80
N ILE A 296 20.34 -16.71 -25.25
CA ILE A 296 19.67 -16.73 -23.91
C ILE A 296 20.68 -16.35 -22.85
N LYS A 297 21.85 -16.99 -22.85
CA LYS A 297 22.91 -16.69 -21.91
C LYS A 297 23.28 -15.20 -21.91
N ALA A 298 23.47 -14.62 -23.09
CA ALA A 298 23.85 -13.20 -23.21
C ALA A 298 22.77 -12.26 -22.63
N ARG A 299 21.49 -12.56 -22.80
CA ARG A 299 20.39 -11.82 -22.21
C ARG A 299 20.35 -11.97 -20.68
N ASP A 300 20.53 -13.17 -20.18
CA ASP A 300 20.54 -13.45 -18.74
C ASP A 300 21.76 -12.83 -18.06
N ASP A 301 22.94 -12.91 -18.68
CA ASP A 301 24.16 -12.28 -18.19
C ASP A 301 24.07 -10.74 -18.17
N TYR A 302 23.41 -10.12 -19.17
CA TYR A 302 23.13 -8.68 -19.13
C TYR A 302 22.33 -8.28 -17.89
N ARG A 303 21.29 -9.03 -17.56
CA ARG A 303 20.47 -8.77 -16.37
C ARG A 303 21.21 -9.03 -15.08
N THR A 304 22.01 -10.10 -15.06
CA THR A 304 22.88 -10.40 -13.92
C THR A 304 23.84 -9.23 -13.67
N THR A 305 24.41 -8.66 -14.72
CA THR A 305 25.27 -7.47 -14.60
C THR A 305 24.51 -6.25 -14.09
N ILE A 306 23.30 -5.96 -14.63
CA ILE A 306 22.46 -4.85 -14.12
C ILE A 306 22.13 -5.05 -12.63
N LYS A 307 21.71 -6.23 -12.24
CA LYS A 307 21.44 -6.60 -10.84
C LYS A 307 22.67 -6.36 -9.95
N HIS A 308 23.85 -6.81 -10.36
CA HIS A 308 25.07 -6.64 -9.59
C HIS A 308 25.48 -5.17 -9.49
N LEU A 309 25.30 -4.38 -10.56
CA LEU A 309 25.55 -2.95 -10.54
C LEU A 309 24.58 -2.24 -9.61
N TYR A 310 23.29 -2.55 -9.67
CA TYR A 310 22.29 -1.99 -8.76
C TYR A 310 22.59 -2.35 -7.30
N HIS A 311 22.82 -3.61 -7.02
CA HIS A 311 23.16 -4.11 -5.70
C HIS A 311 24.41 -3.43 -5.12
N LYS A 312 25.49 -3.36 -5.89
CA LYS A 312 26.78 -2.81 -5.46
C LYS A 312 26.76 -1.29 -5.37
N ASN A 313 26.22 -0.63 -6.40
CA ASN A 313 26.35 0.80 -6.58
C ASN A 313 25.25 1.59 -5.88
N PHE A 314 24.02 1.04 -5.75
CA PHE A 314 22.95 1.69 -5.03
C PHE A 314 22.81 1.15 -3.63
N ILE A 315 22.10 0.02 -3.45
CA ILE A 315 21.70 -0.44 -2.12
C ILE A 315 22.89 -0.74 -1.21
N GLY A 316 24.01 -1.23 -1.77
CA GLY A 316 25.23 -1.49 -1.03
C GLY A 316 25.85 -0.22 -0.47
N GLN A 317 26.10 0.81 -1.31
CA GLN A 317 26.63 2.08 -0.83
C GLN A 317 25.72 2.75 0.19
N TYR A 318 24.42 2.64 -0.03
CA TYR A 318 23.42 3.27 0.82
C TYR A 318 23.37 2.60 2.20
N SER A 319 23.26 1.26 2.22
CA SER A 319 23.29 0.48 3.46
C SER A 319 24.58 0.69 4.25
N ASP A 320 25.73 0.74 3.56
CA ASP A 320 27.04 0.97 4.21
C ASP A 320 27.06 2.36 4.86
N TRP A 321 26.61 3.42 4.15
CA TRP A 321 26.54 4.75 4.71
C TRP A 321 25.63 4.83 5.95
N CYS A 322 24.44 4.22 5.91
CA CYS A 322 23.53 4.18 7.04
C CYS A 322 24.19 3.50 8.24
N ARG A 323 24.81 2.34 8.02
CA ARG A 323 25.49 1.55 9.08
C ARG A 323 26.66 2.32 9.71
N GLU A 324 27.50 2.98 8.89
CA GLU A 324 28.61 3.80 9.35
C GLU A 324 28.16 5.00 10.20
N ASN A 325 26.91 5.44 10.02
CA ASN A 325 26.33 6.57 10.74
C ASN A 325 25.33 6.16 11.83
N ASN A 326 25.27 4.89 12.23
CA ASN A 326 24.32 4.34 13.23
C ASN A 326 22.86 4.62 12.89
N LEU A 327 22.50 4.56 11.62
CA LEU A 327 21.16 4.69 11.11
C LEU A 327 20.69 3.34 10.55
N LEU A 328 19.40 3.07 10.67
CA LEU A 328 18.74 1.95 10.03
C LEU A 328 18.32 2.34 8.61
N LEU A 329 18.43 1.42 7.66
CA LEU A 329 17.90 1.61 6.31
C LEU A 329 16.54 0.92 6.21
N THR A 330 15.55 1.67 5.72
CA THR A 330 14.22 1.16 5.37
C THR A 330 13.71 1.81 4.09
N GLY A 331 12.57 1.37 3.61
CA GLY A 331 11.94 1.84 2.38
C GLY A 331 11.43 0.67 1.55
N HIS A 332 11.17 0.95 0.29
CA HIS A 332 10.67 -0.05 -0.67
C HIS A 332 11.14 0.29 -2.08
N PHE A 333 11.00 -0.69 -2.98
CA PHE A 333 11.25 -0.52 -4.41
C PHE A 333 9.91 -0.47 -5.16
N GLY A 334 9.87 0.02 -6.36
CA GLY A 334 8.64 -0.01 -7.16
C GLY A 334 8.41 -1.38 -7.80
N GLY A 335 7.21 -1.96 -7.65
CA GLY A 335 6.79 -3.18 -8.35
C GLY A 335 7.19 -4.50 -7.67
N GLU A 336 7.27 -4.54 -6.35
CA GLU A 336 7.58 -5.74 -5.58
C GLU A 336 6.54 -6.85 -5.76
N GLU A 337 5.32 -6.50 -6.11
CA GLU A 337 4.22 -7.43 -6.38
C GLU A 337 4.35 -8.15 -7.73
N PHE A 338 5.22 -7.67 -8.62
CA PHE A 338 5.37 -8.20 -9.96
C PHE A 338 6.71 -8.89 -10.19
N LEU A 339 6.68 -10.05 -10.84
CA LEU A 339 7.90 -10.72 -11.31
C LEU A 339 8.76 -9.81 -12.21
N GLY A 340 8.10 -8.90 -12.93
CA GLY A 340 8.74 -7.90 -13.76
C GLY A 340 9.67 -6.96 -13.01
N GLY A 341 9.28 -6.51 -11.82
CA GLY A 341 10.13 -5.68 -10.96
C GLY A 341 11.47 -6.36 -10.68
N SER A 342 11.44 -7.63 -10.27
CA SER A 342 12.64 -8.43 -10.03
C SER A 342 13.47 -8.70 -11.30
N ILE A 343 12.85 -8.72 -12.47
CA ILE A 343 13.58 -8.90 -13.73
C ILE A 343 14.29 -7.62 -14.14
N GLU A 344 13.67 -6.49 -13.93
CA GLU A 344 14.12 -5.21 -14.48
C GLU A 344 15.12 -4.47 -13.58
N GLN A 345 15.02 -4.61 -12.27
CA GLN A 345 15.82 -3.87 -11.31
C GLN A 345 16.86 -4.74 -10.57
N GLY A 346 16.73 -6.04 -10.65
CA GLY A 346 17.47 -7.01 -9.86
C GLY A 346 16.52 -7.86 -9.04
N ASP A 347 17.01 -8.90 -8.40
CA ASP A 347 16.18 -9.72 -7.53
C ASP A 347 15.73 -8.95 -6.29
N MET A 348 14.47 -8.52 -6.29
CA MET A 348 13.88 -7.71 -5.21
C MET A 348 14.12 -8.31 -3.82
N GLN A 349 14.05 -9.63 -3.67
CA GLN A 349 14.25 -10.25 -2.36
C GLN A 349 15.68 -10.08 -1.86
N THR A 350 16.67 -10.23 -2.73
CA THR A 350 18.10 -10.04 -2.36
C THR A 350 18.42 -8.58 -2.05
N GLU A 351 17.79 -7.64 -2.75
CA GLU A 351 17.98 -6.21 -2.50
C GLU A 351 17.34 -5.79 -1.16
N LEU A 352 16.11 -6.25 -0.89
CA LEU A 352 15.40 -6.01 0.37
C LEU A 352 16.15 -6.59 1.59
N MET A 353 16.86 -7.72 1.44
CA MET A 353 17.69 -8.29 2.51
C MET A 353 18.88 -7.40 2.93
N LYS A 354 19.20 -6.33 2.17
CA LYS A 354 20.20 -5.33 2.55
C LYS A 354 19.66 -4.23 3.45
N MET A 355 18.34 -4.11 3.55
CA MET A 355 17.69 -3.17 4.45
C MET A 355 17.64 -3.73 5.87
N ASP A 356 17.83 -2.88 6.87
CA ASP A 356 17.66 -3.26 8.28
C ASP A 356 16.19 -3.50 8.62
N ILE A 357 15.30 -2.80 7.91
CA ILE A 357 13.85 -2.97 7.96
C ILE A 357 13.34 -3.04 6.51
N PRO A 358 13.26 -4.22 5.91
CA PRO A 358 12.69 -4.38 4.57
C PRO A 358 11.25 -3.87 4.52
N GLY A 359 10.87 -3.21 3.42
CA GLY A 359 9.53 -2.68 3.25
C GLY A 359 8.94 -2.91 1.87
N CYS A 360 7.62 -2.72 1.76
CA CYS A 360 6.86 -2.68 0.52
C CYS A 360 5.83 -1.55 0.55
N ASP A 361 5.36 -1.15 -0.62
CA ASP A 361 4.15 -0.34 -0.75
C ASP A 361 2.92 -1.23 -0.94
N SER A 362 1.78 -0.78 -0.48
CA SER A 362 0.49 -1.43 -0.65
C SER A 362 -0.57 -0.40 -0.98
N ILE A 363 -0.66 -0.09 -2.27
CA ILE A 363 -1.63 0.88 -2.79
C ILE A 363 -3.01 0.21 -2.83
N PHE A 364 -3.91 0.68 -1.96
CA PHE A 364 -5.30 0.26 -1.98
C PHE A 364 -6.13 1.33 -2.70
N PRO A 365 -6.61 1.09 -3.92
CA PRO A 365 -7.71 1.87 -4.43
C PRO A 365 -8.89 1.64 -3.49
N THR A 366 -9.50 2.70 -3.05
CA THR A 366 -10.67 2.71 -2.19
C THR A 366 -11.59 1.53 -2.47
N MET A 367 -11.72 0.62 -1.50
CA MET A 367 -12.69 -0.48 -1.43
C MET A 367 -12.51 -1.72 -2.31
N LYS A 368 -11.46 -1.87 -3.07
CA LYS A 368 -11.21 -3.16 -3.75
C LYS A 368 -10.16 -3.97 -3.00
N ILE A 369 -10.55 -4.45 -1.84
CA ILE A 369 -9.80 -5.34 -0.95
C ILE A 369 -9.44 -6.69 -1.65
N ASP A 370 -9.91 -6.91 -2.86
CA ASP A 370 -9.66 -8.11 -3.67
C ASP A 370 -8.40 -8.01 -4.58
N TYR A 371 -7.54 -6.99 -4.41
CA TYR A 371 -6.23 -6.97 -5.08
C TYR A 371 -5.27 -7.98 -4.45
N HIS A 372 -5.20 -9.13 -5.05
CA HIS A 372 -4.40 -10.27 -4.56
C HIS A 372 -2.91 -10.14 -4.79
N ASN A 373 -2.47 -9.29 -5.71
CA ASN A 373 -1.05 -9.07 -6.02
C ASN A 373 -0.27 -8.46 -4.82
N TYR A 374 -0.87 -7.59 -4.02
CA TYR A 374 -0.19 -7.04 -2.83
C TYR A 374 0.13 -8.08 -1.76
N ASN A 375 -0.53 -9.25 -1.78
CA ASN A 375 -0.15 -10.35 -0.92
C ASN A 375 1.24 -10.90 -1.32
N VAL A 376 1.60 -10.82 -2.60
CA VAL A 376 2.94 -11.20 -3.11
C VAL A 376 4.00 -10.28 -2.52
N ALA A 377 3.83 -8.95 -2.64
CA ALA A 377 4.78 -7.97 -2.09
C ALA A 377 5.02 -8.17 -0.60
N ALA A 378 3.95 -8.20 0.20
CA ALA A 378 4.05 -8.36 1.65
C ALA A 378 4.72 -9.69 2.06
N LYS A 379 4.42 -10.81 1.38
CA LYS A 379 5.08 -12.12 1.64
C LYS A 379 6.53 -12.13 1.18
N LEU A 380 6.86 -11.47 0.07
CA LEU A 380 8.24 -11.35 -0.41
C LEU A 380 9.11 -10.60 0.60
N VAL A 381 8.61 -9.46 1.09
CA VAL A 381 9.31 -8.63 2.07
C VAL A 381 9.43 -9.33 3.42
N ALA A 382 8.38 -10.03 3.86
CA ALA A 382 8.43 -10.84 5.09
C ALA A 382 9.48 -11.98 4.98
N GLY A 383 9.61 -12.60 3.80
CA GLY A 383 10.67 -13.55 3.49
C GLY A 383 12.06 -12.92 3.56
N ALA A 384 12.25 -11.75 2.93
CA ALA A 384 13.51 -11.01 2.99
C ALA A 384 13.92 -10.69 4.43
N ALA A 385 12.99 -10.19 5.25
CA ALA A 385 13.22 -9.90 6.66
C ALA A 385 13.60 -11.17 7.48
N LYS A 386 12.88 -12.29 7.21
CA LYS A 386 13.18 -13.57 7.86
C LYS A 386 14.61 -14.03 7.58
N TYR A 387 15.04 -13.96 6.32
CA TYR A 387 16.35 -14.46 5.87
C TYR A 387 17.49 -13.51 6.23
N SER A 388 17.26 -12.21 6.29
CA SER A 388 18.25 -11.24 6.79
C SER A 388 18.32 -11.16 8.32
N GLY A 389 17.36 -11.75 9.03
CA GLY A 389 17.26 -11.71 10.50
C GLY A 389 16.58 -10.44 11.04
N ALA A 390 16.01 -9.59 10.20
CA ALA A 390 15.30 -8.40 10.63
C ALA A 390 14.04 -8.74 11.45
N ASP A 391 13.76 -7.95 12.51
CA ASP A 391 12.60 -8.14 13.38
C ASP A 391 11.39 -7.33 12.93
N ARG A 392 11.61 -6.33 12.07
CA ARG A 392 10.56 -5.42 11.57
C ARG A 392 10.41 -5.58 10.07
N VAL A 393 9.16 -5.48 9.62
CA VAL A 393 8.73 -5.51 8.22
C VAL A 393 7.82 -4.33 8.00
N LEU A 394 8.26 -3.37 7.18
CA LEU A 394 7.51 -2.16 6.90
C LEU A 394 6.50 -2.40 5.76
N CYS A 395 5.35 -1.74 5.84
CA CYS A 395 4.48 -1.52 4.69
C CYS A 395 3.98 -0.08 4.70
N GLU A 396 4.22 0.63 3.59
CA GLU A 396 3.51 1.85 3.28
C GLU A 396 2.05 1.48 2.99
N ALA A 397 1.16 1.85 3.91
CA ALA A 397 -0.21 1.37 3.92
C ALA A 397 -1.21 2.52 3.81
N TYR A 398 -2.43 2.18 3.37
CA TYR A 398 -3.56 3.10 3.23
C TYR A 398 -3.43 4.10 2.08
N THR A 399 -2.42 3.97 1.24
CA THR A 399 -2.27 4.75 0.00
C THR A 399 -3.52 4.59 -0.87
N GLY A 400 -4.12 5.70 -1.27
CA GLY A 400 -5.37 5.66 -2.04
C GLY A 400 -6.63 5.30 -1.23
N GLY A 401 -6.54 5.25 0.10
CA GLY A 401 -7.67 4.96 0.99
C GLY A 401 -8.81 5.99 0.96
N GLY A 402 -8.55 7.17 0.38
CA GLY A 402 -9.57 8.23 0.21
C GLY A 402 -10.05 8.87 1.51
N TRP A 403 -11.05 9.70 1.38
CA TRP A 403 -11.66 10.41 2.52
C TRP A 403 -12.66 9.56 3.31
N GLU A 404 -13.00 8.37 2.81
CA GLU A 404 -13.94 7.42 3.45
C GLU A 404 -13.25 6.42 4.39
N LEU A 405 -11.92 6.42 4.46
CA LEU A 405 -11.16 5.51 5.29
C LEU A 405 -11.53 5.62 6.77
N ASP A 406 -12.22 4.63 7.29
CA ASP A 406 -12.65 4.50 8.68
C ASP A 406 -11.85 3.43 9.45
N PHE A 407 -12.09 3.29 10.74
CA PHE A 407 -11.39 2.30 11.55
C PHE A 407 -11.69 0.85 11.17
N THR A 408 -12.84 0.56 10.56
CA THR A 408 -13.19 -0.80 10.10
C THR A 408 -12.32 -1.20 8.92
N ILE A 409 -12.18 -0.32 7.94
CA ILE A 409 -11.32 -0.52 6.77
C ILE A 409 -9.85 -0.56 7.20
N MET A 410 -9.44 0.37 8.07
CA MET A 410 -8.08 0.40 8.60
C MET A 410 -7.72 -0.90 9.36
N LYS A 411 -8.65 -1.43 10.17
CA LYS A 411 -8.47 -2.70 10.88
C LYS A 411 -8.32 -3.87 9.91
N HIS A 412 -9.16 -3.95 8.89
CA HIS A 412 -9.09 -5.01 7.88
C HIS A 412 -7.71 -5.04 7.20
N ILE A 413 -7.24 -3.89 6.73
CA ILE A 413 -5.93 -3.75 6.08
C ILE A 413 -4.81 -4.16 7.06
N ALA A 414 -4.83 -3.63 8.29
CA ALA A 414 -3.82 -3.94 9.30
C ALA A 414 -3.77 -5.44 9.63
N ASN A 415 -4.93 -6.09 9.78
CA ASN A 415 -5.02 -7.52 10.08
C ASN A 415 -4.50 -8.37 8.94
N ARG A 416 -4.86 -8.04 7.70
CA ARG A 416 -4.37 -8.74 6.51
C ARG A 416 -2.85 -8.62 6.39
N LEU A 417 -2.31 -7.42 6.56
CA LEU A 417 -0.87 -7.19 6.54
C LEU A 417 -0.14 -7.94 7.68
N ALA A 418 -0.74 -8.01 8.89
CA ALA A 418 -0.17 -8.79 9.99
C ALA A 418 -0.12 -10.30 9.69
N ILE A 419 -1.16 -10.86 9.06
CA ILE A 419 -1.19 -12.25 8.56
C ILE A 419 -0.05 -12.49 7.56
N LEU A 420 0.22 -11.53 6.67
CA LEU A 420 1.27 -11.62 5.66
C LEU A 420 2.70 -11.41 6.22
N GLY A 421 2.82 -10.98 7.48
CA GLY A 421 4.08 -10.84 8.18
C GLY A 421 4.54 -9.41 8.44
N VAL A 422 3.79 -8.41 7.98
CA VAL A 422 4.07 -6.99 8.25
C VAL A 422 3.82 -6.65 9.71
N ASN A 423 4.71 -5.86 10.32
CA ASN A 423 4.59 -5.42 11.72
C ASN A 423 5.07 -3.98 11.95
N MET A 424 5.25 -3.20 10.88
CA MET A 424 5.52 -1.76 10.91
C MET A 424 4.69 -1.09 9.84
N LEU A 425 3.48 -0.66 10.22
CA LEU A 425 2.58 0.04 9.31
C LEU A 425 2.97 1.51 9.21
N GLN A 426 3.05 2.02 8.00
CA GLN A 426 3.26 3.42 7.72
C GLN A 426 1.99 4.04 7.17
N TYR A 427 1.50 5.10 7.78
CA TYR A 427 0.41 5.90 7.23
C TYR A 427 0.90 6.73 6.05
N MET A 428 0.36 6.53 4.89
CA MET A 428 0.47 7.45 3.78
C MET A 428 -0.82 8.26 3.67
N GLY A 429 -0.91 9.50 4.12
CA GLY A 429 0.01 10.18 5.02
C GLY A 429 -0.73 11.36 5.65
N GLY A 430 -0.04 12.02 6.53
CA GLY A 430 -0.54 13.21 7.24
C GLY A 430 -0.15 14.50 6.52
N HIS A 431 -1.12 15.23 6.00
CA HIS A 431 -0.85 16.54 5.38
C HIS A 431 -0.54 17.60 6.45
N TYR A 432 0.50 18.40 6.20
CA TYR A 432 0.73 19.61 6.98
C TYR A 432 -0.44 20.60 6.82
N THR A 433 -0.98 20.70 5.61
CA THR A 433 -2.20 21.46 5.31
C THR A 433 -2.99 20.80 4.18
N ILE A 434 -4.33 20.84 4.28
CA ILE A 434 -5.24 20.39 3.23
C ILE A 434 -5.88 21.55 2.46
N ARG A 435 -5.25 22.69 2.45
CA ARG A 435 -5.74 23.92 1.87
C ARG A 435 -5.58 23.93 0.35
N GLY A 436 -6.62 24.37 -0.36
CA GLY A 436 -6.64 24.43 -1.81
C GLY A 436 -6.42 23.07 -2.43
N THR A 437 -5.65 23.03 -3.50
CA THR A 437 -5.28 21.80 -4.20
C THR A 437 -4.38 20.87 -3.39
N ARG A 438 -3.80 21.34 -2.27
CA ARG A 438 -2.95 20.55 -1.39
C ARG A 438 -3.65 19.36 -0.74
N LYS A 439 -4.99 19.40 -0.63
CA LYS A 439 -5.81 18.24 -0.17
C LYS A 439 -5.74 17.04 -1.12
N LEU A 440 -5.25 17.25 -2.33
CA LEU A 440 -5.09 16.23 -3.37
C LEU A 440 -3.62 15.77 -3.54
N ALA A 441 -2.69 16.34 -2.78
CA ALA A 441 -1.28 15.96 -2.79
C ALA A 441 -1.00 14.84 -1.76
N PRO A 442 0.01 13.96 -1.97
CA PRO A 442 0.76 13.86 -3.21
C PRO A 442 -0.07 13.22 -4.34
N GLY A 443 0.04 13.77 -5.52
CA GLY A 443 -0.54 13.22 -6.74
C GLY A 443 -2.05 13.03 -6.72
N ILE A 444 -2.49 11.78 -6.91
CA ILE A 444 -3.89 11.42 -7.18
C ILE A 444 -4.57 10.66 -6.04
N LEU A 445 -3.90 10.48 -4.92
CA LEU A 445 -4.30 9.54 -3.87
C LEU A 445 -4.53 10.28 -2.54
N PRO A 446 -5.68 10.95 -2.36
CA PRO A 446 -5.96 11.68 -1.13
C PRO A 446 -5.91 10.75 0.08
N SER A 447 -5.40 11.27 1.18
CA SER A 447 -5.28 10.58 2.45
C SER A 447 -6.09 11.31 3.52
N SER A 448 -6.77 10.54 4.35
CA SER A 448 -7.57 11.08 5.46
C SER A 448 -6.82 11.15 6.82
N HIS A 449 -5.52 10.81 6.87
CA HIS A 449 -4.74 10.78 8.12
C HIS A 449 -4.30 12.16 8.62
N THR A 450 -5.01 13.20 8.22
CA THR A 450 -4.69 14.57 8.66
C THR A 450 -5.26 14.88 10.04
N TYR A 451 -4.52 15.65 10.84
CA TYR A 451 -4.93 16.09 12.19
C TYR A 451 -6.23 16.91 12.20
N THR A 452 -6.62 17.48 11.07
CA THR A 452 -7.86 18.24 10.91
C THR A 452 -9.09 17.35 10.81
N ASN A 453 -8.95 16.08 10.41
CA ASN A 453 -10.04 15.11 10.38
C ASN A 453 -10.54 14.84 11.81
N LYS A 454 -11.85 14.92 12.02
CA LYS A 454 -12.46 14.67 13.33
C LYS A 454 -12.17 13.25 13.87
N LEU A 455 -12.06 12.27 13.00
CA LEU A 455 -11.73 10.88 13.36
C LEU A 455 -10.31 10.79 13.95
N PHE A 456 -9.38 11.63 13.50
CA PHE A 456 -7.96 11.59 13.90
C PHE A 456 -7.77 11.66 15.42
N ARG A 457 -8.59 12.41 16.14
CA ARG A 457 -8.51 12.52 17.62
C ARG A 457 -8.77 11.20 18.38
N HIS A 458 -9.18 10.14 17.68
CA HIS A 458 -9.43 8.81 18.20
C HIS A 458 -8.42 7.78 17.74
N TYR A 459 -7.42 8.18 16.93
CA TYR A 459 -6.39 7.29 16.39
C TYR A 459 -5.58 6.58 17.48
N HIS A 460 -5.43 7.17 18.66
CA HIS A 460 -4.75 6.53 19.80
C HIS A 460 -5.32 5.15 20.16
N LEU A 461 -6.61 4.92 19.92
CA LEU A 461 -7.26 3.63 20.15
C LEU A 461 -6.84 2.60 19.09
N PHE A 462 -6.91 2.99 17.83
CA PHE A 462 -6.47 2.18 16.73
C PHE A 462 -4.95 1.91 16.79
N ASN A 463 -4.16 2.92 17.09
CA ASN A 463 -2.71 2.81 17.19
C ASN A 463 -2.28 1.87 18.31
N LYS A 464 -3.01 1.86 19.44
CA LYS A 464 -2.79 0.87 20.49
C LYS A 464 -3.06 -0.55 20.01
N TYR A 465 -4.15 -0.75 19.27
CA TYR A 465 -4.48 -2.03 18.66
C TYR A 465 -3.35 -2.54 17.74
N VAL A 466 -2.92 -1.71 16.78
CA VAL A 466 -1.83 -2.07 15.86
C VAL A 466 -0.53 -2.34 16.61
N ALA A 467 -0.20 -1.52 17.61
CA ALA A 467 0.99 -1.73 18.41
C ALA A 467 0.98 -3.08 19.13
N GLY A 468 -0.19 -3.53 19.63
CA GLY A 468 -0.35 -4.84 20.27
C GLY A 468 -0.05 -6.00 19.34
N ILE A 469 -0.67 -6.04 18.16
CA ILE A 469 -0.42 -7.12 17.18
C ILE A 469 1.01 -7.06 16.63
N SER A 470 1.54 -5.86 16.39
CA SER A 470 2.91 -5.67 15.91
C SER A 470 3.96 -6.11 16.93
N SER A 471 3.74 -5.81 18.22
CA SER A 471 4.61 -6.25 19.32
C SER A 471 4.66 -7.78 19.41
N LEU A 472 3.50 -8.44 19.32
CA LEU A 472 3.41 -9.90 19.34
C LEU A 472 4.07 -10.52 18.10
N SER A 473 3.89 -9.93 16.93
CA SER A 473 4.55 -10.33 15.69
C SER A 473 6.07 -10.20 15.79
N ALA A 474 6.60 -9.06 16.28
CA ALA A 474 8.03 -8.83 16.41
C ALA A 474 8.73 -9.74 17.42
N ALA A 475 7.99 -10.24 18.43
CA ALA A 475 8.50 -11.20 19.42
C ALA A 475 8.67 -12.64 18.89
N THR A 476 8.25 -12.91 17.65
CA THR A 476 8.22 -14.23 17.01
C THR A 476 8.66 -14.16 15.56
N LYS A 477 9.05 -15.31 14.99
CA LYS A 477 9.40 -15.41 13.55
C LYS A 477 8.36 -16.26 12.82
N PRO A 478 8.08 -16.01 11.51
CA PRO A 478 7.24 -16.88 10.70
C PRO A 478 7.71 -18.34 10.77
N ASP A 479 6.79 -19.28 10.93
CA ASP A 479 7.05 -20.71 11.12
C ASP A 479 6.33 -21.55 10.06
N GLY A 480 6.62 -21.27 8.78
CA GLY A 480 6.10 -21.98 7.62
C GLY A 480 6.90 -23.22 7.31
N LYS A 481 6.22 -24.28 6.87
CA LYS A 481 6.84 -25.56 6.46
C LYS A 481 7.03 -25.67 4.95
N VAL A 482 6.48 -24.76 4.19
CA VAL A 482 6.46 -24.77 2.71
C VAL A 482 7.32 -23.65 2.19
N LEU A 483 8.21 -23.95 1.24
CA LEU A 483 9.04 -22.98 0.54
C LEU A 483 8.51 -22.84 -0.88
N VAL A 484 8.12 -21.65 -1.28
CA VAL A 484 7.60 -21.36 -2.64
C VAL A 484 8.66 -20.59 -3.40
N LEU A 485 9.18 -21.16 -4.47
CA LEU A 485 10.17 -20.48 -5.33
C LEU A 485 9.47 -19.43 -6.22
N ASN A 486 10.12 -18.31 -6.44
CA ASN A 486 9.66 -17.39 -7.47
C ASN A 486 10.16 -17.86 -8.87
N PRO A 487 9.31 -17.82 -9.91
CA PRO A 487 9.66 -18.36 -11.23
C PRO A 487 10.45 -17.37 -12.08
N LEU A 488 11.59 -16.84 -11.58
CA LEU A 488 12.35 -15.79 -12.27
C LEU A 488 12.87 -16.21 -13.64
N ARG A 489 13.44 -17.41 -13.76
CA ARG A 489 14.01 -17.85 -15.03
C ARG A 489 12.95 -18.11 -16.10
N GLU A 490 11.79 -18.60 -15.70
CA GLU A 490 10.65 -18.71 -16.62
C GLU A 490 10.16 -17.33 -17.06
N ALA A 491 10.03 -16.40 -16.12
CA ALA A 491 9.61 -15.04 -16.42
C ALA A 491 10.58 -14.33 -17.39
N ILE A 492 11.89 -14.57 -17.26
CA ILE A 492 12.92 -14.02 -18.14
C ILE A 492 12.79 -14.53 -19.59
N GLN A 493 12.34 -15.76 -19.82
CA GLN A 493 12.19 -16.29 -21.17
C GLN A 493 11.14 -15.52 -21.99
N ASP A 494 10.04 -15.16 -21.35
CA ASP A 494 8.93 -14.45 -22.00
C ASP A 494 9.14 -12.93 -22.09
N TRP A 495 10.13 -12.42 -21.38
CA TRP A 495 10.34 -11.00 -21.29
C TRP A 495 11.29 -10.47 -22.39
N ASN A 496 10.96 -9.33 -22.96
CA ASN A 496 11.84 -8.57 -23.84
C ASN A 496 11.68 -7.07 -23.56
N MET A 497 12.66 -6.27 -23.97
CA MET A 497 12.68 -4.82 -23.75
C MET A 497 11.77 -4.04 -24.71
N THR A 498 10.76 -4.66 -25.29
CA THR A 498 9.80 -3.94 -26.13
C THR A 498 8.69 -3.30 -25.31
N PRO A 499 8.15 -2.15 -25.74
CA PRO A 499 7.03 -1.50 -25.05
C PRO A 499 5.84 -2.43 -24.85
N ALA A 500 5.48 -3.23 -25.84
CA ALA A 500 4.35 -4.16 -25.78
C ALA A 500 4.52 -5.25 -24.72
N CYS A 501 5.73 -5.63 -24.37
CA CYS A 501 5.97 -6.63 -23.35
C CYS A 501 5.78 -6.05 -21.93
N ARG A 502 6.17 -4.79 -21.72
CA ARG A 502 6.07 -4.14 -20.42
C ARG A 502 4.64 -3.71 -20.06
N GLU A 503 3.86 -3.25 -21.04
CA GLU A 503 2.44 -2.86 -20.81
C GLU A 503 1.55 -4.02 -20.33
N LYS A 504 2.02 -5.27 -20.47
CA LYS A 504 1.22 -6.47 -20.15
C LYS A 504 1.81 -7.36 -19.08
N ILE A 505 2.83 -6.92 -18.36
CA ILE A 505 3.54 -7.78 -17.40
C ILE A 505 2.64 -8.23 -16.25
N GLU A 506 1.75 -7.35 -15.80
CA GLU A 506 0.78 -7.62 -14.74
C GLU A 506 -0.26 -8.69 -15.12
N TYR A 507 -0.51 -8.85 -16.40
CA TYR A 507 -1.53 -9.77 -16.95
C TYR A 507 -0.95 -11.00 -17.63
N LYS A 508 0.36 -11.24 -17.50
CA LYS A 508 0.95 -12.44 -18.07
C LYS A 508 0.45 -13.69 -17.36
N PRO A 509 0.21 -14.79 -18.08
CA PRO A 509 -0.28 -16.04 -17.50
C PRO A 509 0.58 -16.55 -16.33
N LEU A 510 1.91 -16.36 -16.41
CA LEU A 510 2.82 -16.75 -15.33
C LEU A 510 2.63 -15.92 -14.06
N GLN A 511 2.47 -14.60 -14.18
CA GLN A 511 2.19 -13.71 -13.03
C GLN A 511 0.88 -14.12 -12.34
N LEU A 512 -0.19 -14.27 -13.11
CA LEU A 512 -1.50 -14.69 -12.58
C LEU A 512 -1.46 -16.07 -11.92
N MET A 513 -0.70 -17.01 -12.51
CA MET A 513 -0.49 -18.32 -11.89
C MET A 513 0.27 -18.19 -10.56
N TYR A 514 1.34 -17.42 -10.53
CA TYR A 514 2.13 -17.19 -9.31
C TYR A 514 1.28 -16.57 -8.19
N GLU A 515 0.51 -15.54 -8.49
CA GLU A 515 -0.45 -14.94 -7.56
C GLU A 515 -1.51 -15.95 -7.08
N SER A 516 -2.04 -16.76 -7.98
CA SER A 516 -3.04 -17.79 -7.64
C SER A 516 -2.48 -18.84 -6.70
N VAL A 517 -1.22 -19.25 -6.86
CA VAL A 517 -0.54 -20.17 -5.93
C VAL A 517 -0.44 -19.54 -4.54
N ILE A 518 0.06 -18.32 -4.46
CA ILE A 518 0.25 -17.59 -3.20
C ILE A 518 -1.08 -17.42 -2.46
N ASN A 519 -2.11 -16.97 -3.17
CA ASN A 519 -3.42 -16.73 -2.59
C ASN A 519 -4.15 -18.04 -2.26
N GLY A 520 -4.01 -19.07 -3.09
CA GLY A 520 -4.59 -20.38 -2.85
C GLY A 520 -4.03 -21.06 -1.60
N LEU A 521 -2.72 -20.99 -1.38
CA LEU A 521 -2.06 -21.48 -0.15
C LEU A 521 -2.53 -20.70 1.09
N LEU A 522 -2.63 -19.37 0.96
CA LEU A 522 -3.13 -18.52 2.05
C LEU A 522 -4.57 -18.90 2.44
N TRP A 523 -5.47 -19.10 1.47
CA TRP A 523 -6.85 -19.51 1.71
C TRP A 523 -6.96 -20.95 2.23
N ALA A 524 -6.01 -21.80 1.85
CA ALA A 524 -5.95 -23.18 2.38
C ALA A 524 -5.47 -23.23 3.83
N GLY A 525 -5.01 -22.14 4.40
CA GLY A 525 -4.40 -22.09 5.75
C GLY A 525 -3.03 -22.76 5.81
N ILE A 526 -2.35 -22.84 4.69
CA ILE A 526 -1.00 -23.40 4.56
C ILE A 526 0.04 -22.29 4.73
N GLU A 527 0.87 -22.41 5.75
CA GLU A 527 1.97 -21.47 5.98
C GLU A 527 3.13 -21.74 5.03
N TYR A 528 3.57 -20.69 4.34
CA TYR A 528 4.65 -20.72 3.37
C TYR A 528 5.50 -19.46 3.43
N ASP A 529 6.74 -19.58 2.95
CA ASP A 529 7.62 -18.44 2.69
C ASP A 529 7.97 -18.38 1.20
N LEU A 530 8.10 -17.16 0.66
CA LEU A 530 8.59 -16.94 -0.68
C LEU A 530 10.12 -16.96 -0.68
N PHE A 531 10.70 -17.52 -1.72
CA PHE A 531 12.14 -17.68 -1.86
C PHE A 531 12.59 -17.41 -3.29
N SER A 532 13.56 -16.52 -3.43
CA SER A 532 14.09 -16.22 -4.76
C SER A 532 14.84 -17.40 -5.36
N GLU A 533 14.62 -17.65 -6.65
CA GLU A 533 15.40 -18.62 -7.42
C GLU A 533 16.90 -18.31 -7.39
N ASP A 534 17.29 -17.04 -7.29
CA ASP A 534 18.70 -16.62 -7.20
C ASP A 534 19.36 -16.97 -5.85
N LEU A 535 18.58 -17.31 -4.84
CA LEU A 535 19.06 -17.74 -3.52
C LEU A 535 19.11 -19.27 -3.35
N VAL A 536 18.75 -20.03 -4.36
CA VAL A 536 18.64 -21.51 -4.27
C VAL A 536 19.92 -22.19 -3.80
N LYS A 537 21.10 -21.63 -4.08
CA LYS A 537 22.40 -22.11 -3.58
C LYS A 537 22.53 -22.08 -2.05
N GLU A 538 21.72 -21.29 -1.36
CA GLU A 538 21.67 -21.23 0.10
C GLU A 538 20.81 -22.37 0.71
N ILE A 539 20.16 -23.19 -0.12
CA ILE A 539 19.34 -24.31 0.31
C ILE A 539 20.22 -25.56 0.53
N LYS A 540 20.19 -26.09 1.74
CA LYS A 540 20.84 -27.35 2.10
C LYS A 540 19.81 -28.47 2.10
N VAL A 541 20.08 -29.55 1.39
CA VAL A 541 19.22 -30.74 1.31
C VAL A 541 19.58 -31.70 2.44
N CYS A 542 18.66 -31.89 3.37
CA CYS A 542 18.78 -32.77 4.56
C CYS A 542 17.96 -34.04 4.39
N ASP A 543 17.90 -34.91 5.40
CA ASP A 543 17.07 -36.10 5.36
C ASP A 543 15.61 -35.74 5.75
N GLY A 544 14.73 -35.78 4.73
CA GLY A 544 13.29 -35.48 4.89
C GLY A 544 12.92 -33.99 4.92
N TYR A 545 13.84 -33.04 4.75
CA TYR A 545 13.57 -31.61 4.70
C TYR A 545 14.69 -30.84 4.00
N VAL A 546 14.44 -29.58 3.70
CA VAL A 546 15.48 -28.64 3.28
C VAL A 546 15.66 -27.55 4.33
N GLU A 547 16.87 -27.00 4.41
CA GLU A 547 17.21 -25.87 5.27
C GLU A 547 17.67 -24.69 4.42
N ALA A 548 17.06 -23.52 4.66
CA ALA A 548 17.49 -22.26 4.06
C ALA A 548 17.63 -21.20 5.16
N PHE A 549 18.81 -20.55 5.24
CA PHE A 549 19.11 -19.54 6.27
C PHE A 549 18.83 -19.99 7.72
N GLY A 550 18.99 -21.30 8.02
CA GLY A 550 18.70 -21.88 9.32
C GLY A 550 17.24 -22.25 9.58
N TYR A 551 16.35 -22.01 8.61
CA TYR A 551 14.94 -22.39 8.69
C TYR A 551 14.68 -23.71 7.95
N ARG A 552 13.85 -24.57 8.56
CA ARG A 552 13.51 -25.88 8.03
C ARG A 552 12.20 -25.85 7.26
N TYR A 553 12.20 -26.48 6.06
CA TYR A 553 11.03 -26.64 5.20
C TYR A 553 10.84 -28.11 4.82
N GLU A 554 9.61 -28.60 4.90
CA GLU A 554 9.26 -29.99 4.63
C GLU A 554 8.81 -30.20 3.18
N CYS A 555 8.50 -29.10 2.47
CA CYS A 555 8.03 -29.11 1.09
C CYS A 555 8.58 -27.90 0.32
N ILE A 556 8.87 -28.10 -0.98
CA ILE A 556 9.19 -27.04 -1.94
C ILE A 556 8.14 -27.02 -3.04
N VAL A 557 7.68 -25.80 -3.41
CA VAL A 557 6.72 -25.57 -4.50
C VAL A 557 7.40 -24.84 -5.66
N PHE A 558 7.20 -25.32 -6.87
CA PHE A 558 7.71 -24.78 -8.13
C PHE A 558 6.55 -24.28 -8.98
N PRO A 559 6.17 -22.99 -8.92
CA PRO A 559 5.01 -22.46 -9.63
C PRO A 559 5.35 -22.09 -11.07
N GLY A 560 4.75 -22.75 -12.05
CA GLY A 560 4.84 -22.42 -13.48
C GLY A 560 6.22 -22.52 -14.12
N MET A 561 7.16 -23.21 -13.48
CA MET A 561 8.57 -23.25 -13.87
C MET A 561 8.83 -24.38 -14.89
N PHE A 562 9.03 -24.01 -16.15
CA PHE A 562 9.56 -24.91 -17.17
C PHE A 562 11.07 -24.73 -17.36
N HIS A 563 11.53 -23.47 -17.36
CA HIS A 563 12.93 -23.09 -17.35
C HIS A 563 13.38 -22.77 -15.92
N VAL A 564 14.51 -23.28 -15.52
CA VAL A 564 15.13 -23.05 -14.20
C VAL A 564 16.63 -22.78 -14.38
N ASN A 565 17.27 -22.11 -13.41
CA ASN A 565 18.73 -22.02 -13.44
C ASN A 565 19.38 -23.37 -13.12
N LYS A 566 20.69 -23.46 -13.35
CA LYS A 566 21.47 -24.69 -13.15
C LYS A 566 21.36 -25.16 -11.69
N GLU A 567 21.47 -24.26 -10.73
CA GLU A 567 21.41 -24.54 -9.30
C GLU A 567 20.05 -25.10 -8.90
N THR A 568 18.96 -24.55 -9.47
CA THR A 568 17.60 -25.06 -9.25
C THR A 568 17.42 -26.45 -9.85
N ALA A 569 18.01 -26.73 -11.01
CA ALA A 569 17.99 -28.06 -11.61
C ALA A 569 18.74 -29.09 -10.73
N GLU A 570 19.90 -28.71 -10.19
CA GLU A 570 20.67 -29.53 -9.25
C GLU A 570 19.90 -29.75 -7.93
N LEU A 571 19.26 -28.70 -7.39
CA LEU A 571 18.40 -28.79 -6.21
C LEU A 571 17.25 -29.77 -6.46
N LEU A 572 16.52 -29.62 -7.58
CA LEU A 572 15.37 -30.46 -7.91
C LEU A 572 15.74 -31.96 -7.93
N LYS A 573 16.89 -32.29 -8.50
CA LYS A 573 17.41 -33.64 -8.49
C LYS A 573 17.72 -34.10 -7.07
N ALA A 574 18.44 -33.29 -6.28
CA ALA A 574 18.86 -33.66 -4.94
C ALA A 574 17.68 -33.89 -3.98
N ILE A 575 16.62 -33.04 -4.06
CA ILE A 575 15.42 -33.23 -3.24
C ILE A 575 14.62 -34.44 -3.64
N THR A 576 14.53 -34.73 -4.94
CA THR A 576 13.86 -35.92 -5.47
C THR A 576 14.56 -37.21 -5.07
N ASP A 577 15.89 -37.26 -5.21
CA ASP A 577 16.71 -38.42 -4.81
C ASP A 577 16.56 -38.72 -3.30
N LYS A 578 16.34 -37.70 -2.47
CA LYS A 578 16.09 -37.85 -1.02
C LYS A 578 14.63 -38.00 -0.63
N GLY A 579 13.72 -38.02 -1.58
CA GLY A 579 12.28 -38.19 -1.34
C GLY A 579 11.63 -37.02 -0.59
N ILE A 580 12.20 -35.81 -0.69
CA ILE A 580 11.62 -34.60 -0.12
C ILE A 580 10.37 -34.21 -0.89
N LYS A 581 9.35 -33.80 -0.19
CA LYS A 581 8.06 -33.42 -0.80
C LYS A 581 8.22 -32.24 -1.72
N THR A 582 7.77 -32.40 -2.96
CA THR A 582 7.91 -31.42 -4.03
C THR A 582 6.59 -31.25 -4.73
N VAL A 583 6.13 -30.01 -4.93
CA VAL A 583 4.90 -29.68 -5.63
C VAL A 583 5.24 -28.84 -6.87
N LEU A 584 4.96 -29.37 -8.03
CA LEU A 584 5.06 -28.69 -9.32
C LEU A 584 3.68 -28.15 -9.69
N ILE A 585 3.59 -26.90 -10.12
CA ILE A 585 2.30 -26.29 -10.48
C ILE A 585 2.32 -25.83 -11.92
N GLY A 586 1.44 -26.39 -12.75
CA GLY A 586 1.24 -26.04 -14.15
C GLY A 586 2.32 -26.55 -15.11
N LYS A 587 3.57 -26.57 -14.72
CA LYS A 587 4.70 -26.99 -15.58
C LYS A 587 5.68 -27.88 -14.83
N VAL A 588 6.40 -28.69 -15.58
CA VAL A 588 7.51 -29.53 -15.09
C VAL A 588 8.84 -28.87 -15.49
N PRO A 589 9.76 -28.63 -14.54
CA PRO A 589 11.05 -28.00 -14.81
C PRO A 589 11.98 -28.94 -15.60
N THR A 590 11.98 -28.85 -16.91
CA THR A 590 12.77 -29.76 -17.79
C THR A 590 13.92 -29.08 -18.49
N LYS A 591 13.99 -27.74 -18.48
CA LYS A 591 15.02 -26.98 -19.19
C LYS A 591 15.87 -26.14 -18.26
N VAL A 592 17.18 -26.20 -18.44
CA VAL A 592 18.13 -25.25 -17.86
C VAL A 592 18.14 -23.98 -18.71
N SER A 593 17.85 -22.82 -18.09
CA SER A 593 17.64 -21.57 -18.84
C SER A 593 18.90 -21.11 -19.59
N GLU A 594 20.06 -21.22 -18.93
CA GLU A 594 21.35 -20.75 -19.49
C GLU A 594 21.88 -21.59 -20.65
N THR A 595 21.57 -22.88 -20.70
CA THR A 595 22.13 -23.81 -21.67
C THR A 595 21.10 -24.43 -22.60
N LYS A 596 19.81 -24.33 -22.31
CA LYS A 596 18.71 -25.08 -22.93
C LYS A 596 18.85 -26.60 -22.81
N GLU A 597 19.80 -27.08 -22.05
CA GLU A 597 19.95 -28.51 -21.79
C GLU A 597 18.78 -29.03 -20.94
N GLU A 598 18.57 -30.34 -21.01
CA GLU A 598 17.60 -30.99 -20.14
C GLU A 598 18.12 -30.95 -18.68
N THR A 599 17.23 -30.67 -17.74
CA THR A 599 17.55 -30.71 -16.29
C THR A 599 17.91 -32.15 -15.82
N GLY A 600 17.54 -33.15 -16.61
CA GLY A 600 17.61 -34.57 -16.26
C GLY A 600 16.56 -35.00 -15.26
N PHE A 601 15.67 -34.08 -14.85
CA PHE A 601 14.49 -34.41 -14.05
C PHE A 601 13.37 -34.95 -14.95
N VAL A 602 12.86 -36.13 -14.61
CA VAL A 602 11.76 -36.78 -15.35
C VAL A 602 10.57 -36.95 -14.42
N PHE A 603 9.43 -36.41 -14.82
CA PHE A 603 8.14 -36.63 -14.19
C PHE A 603 7.24 -37.36 -15.17
N ASP A 604 6.87 -38.59 -14.85
CA ASP A 604 6.05 -39.45 -15.71
C ASP A 604 4.56 -39.11 -15.52
N TYR A 605 3.97 -38.43 -16.49
CA TYR A 605 2.56 -38.13 -16.52
C TYR A 605 1.98 -38.19 -17.93
N ASP A 606 0.71 -38.54 -18.02
CA ASP A 606 -0.02 -38.59 -19.29
C ASP A 606 -0.91 -37.35 -19.42
N ALA A 607 -0.43 -36.34 -20.15
CA ALA A 607 -1.14 -35.08 -20.40
C ALA A 607 -2.53 -35.24 -21.07
N SER A 608 -2.83 -36.41 -21.64
CA SER A 608 -4.15 -36.69 -22.24
C SER A 608 -5.22 -37.05 -21.17
N LYS A 609 -4.80 -37.36 -19.94
CA LYS A 609 -5.70 -37.61 -18.82
C LYS A 609 -5.96 -36.29 -18.09
N ALA A 610 -7.22 -35.95 -17.98
CA ALA A 610 -7.65 -34.75 -17.24
C ALA A 610 -7.63 -35.01 -15.72
N GLU A 611 -6.44 -35.13 -15.13
CA GLU A 611 -6.23 -35.29 -13.70
C GLU A 611 -5.75 -33.96 -13.13
N ASP A 612 -6.44 -33.42 -12.13
CA ASP A 612 -6.06 -32.15 -11.45
C ASP A 612 -4.72 -32.29 -10.68
N VAL A 613 -4.43 -33.54 -10.21
CA VAL A 613 -3.20 -33.85 -9.48
C VAL A 613 -2.65 -35.18 -9.90
N VAL A 614 -1.39 -35.24 -10.29
CA VAL A 614 -0.64 -36.46 -10.55
C VAL A 614 0.46 -36.63 -9.52
N LYS A 615 0.50 -37.75 -8.83
CA LYS A 615 1.51 -38.08 -7.83
C LYS A 615 2.52 -39.10 -8.37
N ASN A 616 3.80 -38.74 -8.29
CA ASN A 616 4.91 -39.64 -8.62
C ASN A 616 5.92 -39.64 -7.46
N GLY A 617 5.82 -40.69 -6.61
CA GLY A 617 6.65 -40.80 -5.39
C GLY A 617 6.39 -39.65 -4.40
N SER A 618 7.40 -38.85 -4.13
CA SER A 618 7.33 -37.67 -3.28
C SER A 618 6.97 -36.38 -4.04
N CYS A 619 6.83 -36.46 -5.36
CA CYS A 619 6.56 -35.32 -6.20
C CYS A 619 5.09 -35.32 -6.67
N TYR A 620 4.47 -34.14 -6.65
CA TYR A 620 3.11 -33.89 -7.06
C TYR A 620 3.12 -32.87 -8.20
N LEU A 621 2.40 -33.17 -9.30
CA LEU A 621 2.11 -32.19 -10.34
C LEU A 621 0.65 -31.77 -10.22
N VAL A 622 0.42 -30.49 -10.03
CA VAL A 622 -0.89 -29.85 -10.02
C VAL A 622 -1.11 -29.17 -11.36
N VAL A 623 -2.22 -29.52 -12.02
CA VAL A 623 -2.59 -28.97 -13.32
C VAL A 623 -3.78 -28.01 -13.13
N PRO A 624 -3.56 -26.70 -12.97
CA PRO A 624 -4.60 -25.75 -12.59
C PRO A 624 -5.50 -25.29 -13.74
N GLU A 625 -5.35 -25.83 -14.95
CA GLU A 625 -6.02 -25.36 -16.19
C GLU A 625 -7.55 -25.29 -16.11
N GLN A 626 -8.17 -25.90 -15.10
CA GLN A 626 -9.62 -25.90 -14.89
C GLN A 626 -10.06 -25.15 -13.62
N LYS A 627 -9.12 -24.57 -12.88
CA LYS A 627 -9.38 -23.86 -11.60
C LYS A 627 -9.04 -22.40 -11.78
N GLU A 628 -10.08 -21.57 -11.91
CA GLU A 628 -9.92 -20.15 -12.23
C GLU A 628 -9.84 -19.24 -11.00
N THR A 629 -10.24 -19.73 -9.82
CA THR A 629 -10.33 -18.92 -8.61
C THR A 629 -9.38 -19.39 -7.50
N PRO A 630 -8.85 -18.48 -6.67
CA PRO A 630 -8.06 -18.84 -5.47
C PRO A 630 -8.82 -19.78 -4.52
N LYS A 631 -10.15 -19.72 -4.49
CA LYS A 631 -10.98 -20.60 -3.66
C LYS A 631 -10.93 -22.05 -4.14
N GLU A 632 -11.09 -22.28 -5.44
CA GLU A 632 -11.03 -23.64 -6.02
C GLU A 632 -9.65 -24.25 -5.85
N LEU A 633 -8.58 -23.46 -6.04
CA LEU A 633 -7.22 -23.89 -5.77
C LEU A 633 -6.98 -24.19 -4.30
N SER A 634 -7.59 -23.44 -3.38
CA SER A 634 -7.43 -23.64 -1.94
C SER A 634 -7.97 -25.00 -1.49
N GLU A 635 -9.10 -25.46 -2.04
CA GLU A 635 -9.65 -26.78 -1.70
C GLU A 635 -8.69 -27.89 -2.18
N LEU A 636 -8.16 -27.75 -3.41
CA LEU A 636 -7.17 -28.69 -3.95
C LEU A 636 -5.88 -28.70 -3.09
N TYR A 637 -5.42 -27.55 -2.67
CA TYR A 637 -4.23 -27.44 -1.81
C TYR A 637 -4.47 -28.02 -0.41
N LYS A 638 -5.64 -27.89 0.18
CA LYS A 638 -5.99 -28.54 1.46
C LYS A 638 -5.79 -30.06 1.38
N GLU A 639 -6.27 -30.69 0.29
CA GLU A 639 -6.13 -32.13 0.07
C GLU A 639 -4.65 -32.54 -0.10
N ILE A 640 -3.91 -31.84 -0.97
CA ILE A 640 -2.50 -32.15 -1.26
C ILE A 640 -1.64 -31.97 0.00
N PHE A 641 -1.78 -30.85 0.66
CA PHE A 641 -0.94 -30.51 1.82
C PHE A 641 -1.35 -31.27 3.09
N ALA A 642 -2.56 -31.87 3.16
CA ALA A 642 -2.89 -32.85 4.18
C ALA A 642 -2.00 -34.09 4.11
N ASP A 643 -1.71 -34.58 2.89
CA ASP A 643 -0.79 -35.71 2.66
C ASP A 643 0.71 -35.34 2.85
N ILE A 644 1.06 -34.08 2.57
CA ILE A 644 2.47 -33.62 2.56
C ILE A 644 2.97 -33.23 3.94
N ILE A 645 2.25 -32.35 4.64
CA ILE A 645 2.69 -31.70 5.90
C ILE A 645 1.68 -31.84 7.05
N GLY A 646 0.64 -32.66 6.88
CA GLY A 646 -0.41 -32.82 7.87
C GLY A 646 -1.52 -31.75 7.79
N GLY A 647 -1.56 -30.96 6.72
CA GLY A 647 -2.63 -30.00 6.43
C GLY A 647 -2.41 -28.61 6.98
N ALA A 648 -3.49 -27.86 7.09
CA ALA A 648 -3.49 -26.48 7.53
C ALA A 648 -3.06 -26.32 9.00
N SER A 649 -2.49 -25.16 9.31
CA SER A 649 -2.08 -24.80 10.67
C SER A 649 -3.27 -24.88 11.63
N LEU A 650 -3.04 -25.46 12.83
CA LEU A 650 -4.09 -25.77 13.83
C LEU A 650 -5.27 -26.58 13.27
N GLY A 651 -5.09 -27.32 12.16
CA GLY A 651 -6.15 -28.06 11.53
C GLY A 651 -7.42 -27.23 11.26
N ILE A 652 -7.25 -25.95 10.90
CA ILE A 652 -8.38 -25.01 10.69
C ILE A 652 -9.37 -25.53 9.64
N LYS A 653 -10.67 -25.47 9.96
CA LYS A 653 -11.77 -25.80 9.07
C LYS A 653 -12.77 -24.67 9.02
N THR A 654 -13.07 -24.19 7.82
CA THR A 654 -14.06 -23.13 7.57
C THR A 654 -14.45 -23.11 6.10
N ASP A 655 -15.69 -22.68 5.82
CA ASP A 655 -16.19 -22.42 4.47
C ASP A 655 -16.04 -20.93 4.07
N SER A 656 -15.49 -20.12 4.99
CA SER A 656 -15.32 -18.68 4.84
C SER A 656 -13.86 -18.31 4.60
N ARG A 657 -13.63 -17.08 4.15
CA ARG A 657 -12.29 -16.55 3.98
C ARG A 657 -11.69 -16.17 5.33
N VAL A 658 -11.06 -17.13 5.98
CA VAL A 658 -10.35 -16.98 7.24
C VAL A 658 -8.89 -17.35 7.01
N TYR A 659 -8.00 -16.42 7.29
CA TYR A 659 -6.56 -16.62 7.17
C TYR A 659 -5.94 -16.99 8.50
N ILE A 660 -4.89 -17.79 8.45
CA ILE A 660 -4.10 -18.17 9.61
C ILE A 660 -2.62 -17.95 9.32
N ALA A 661 -1.90 -17.39 10.29
CA ALA A 661 -0.45 -17.22 10.24
C ALA A 661 0.18 -17.79 11.49
N LYS A 662 1.07 -18.78 11.31
CA LYS A 662 1.85 -19.37 12.38
C LYS A 662 3.19 -18.66 12.54
N ARG A 663 3.51 -18.31 13.77
CA ARG A 663 4.79 -17.73 14.19
C ARG A 663 5.28 -18.44 15.42
N SER A 664 6.59 -18.49 15.64
CA SER A 664 7.15 -19.14 16.82
C SER A 664 8.41 -18.45 17.33
N ASN A 665 8.74 -18.71 18.58
CA ASN A 665 10.04 -18.54 19.21
C ASN A 665 10.37 -19.77 20.06
N GLU A 666 11.41 -19.72 20.86
CA GLU A 666 11.83 -20.85 21.71
C GLU A 666 10.73 -21.31 22.67
N ASP A 667 9.94 -20.37 23.24
CA ASP A 667 9.00 -20.61 24.34
C ASP A 667 7.55 -20.80 23.86
N ALA A 668 7.17 -20.20 22.72
CA ALA A 668 5.78 -20.11 22.29
C ALA A 668 5.57 -20.37 20.80
N GLU A 669 4.36 -20.84 20.50
CA GLU A 669 3.76 -20.73 19.16
C GLU A 669 2.63 -19.70 19.21
N VAL A 670 2.58 -18.86 18.21
CA VAL A 670 1.54 -17.82 18.05
C VAL A 670 0.85 -18.04 16.72
N TYR A 671 -0.46 -18.08 16.75
CA TYR A 671 -1.28 -18.16 15.55
C TYR A 671 -2.17 -16.93 15.50
N PHE A 672 -2.00 -16.10 14.47
CA PHE A 672 -2.97 -15.08 14.12
C PHE A 672 -4.04 -15.70 13.25
N ILE A 673 -5.30 -15.53 13.60
CA ILE A 673 -6.46 -16.04 12.85
C ILE A 673 -7.35 -14.85 12.54
N ALA A 674 -7.53 -14.53 11.26
CA ALA A 674 -8.25 -13.36 10.80
C ALA A 674 -9.43 -13.72 9.91
N ASN A 675 -10.60 -13.19 10.23
CA ASN A 675 -11.74 -13.14 9.33
C ASN A 675 -11.52 -12.03 8.30
N ASP A 676 -11.42 -12.37 7.02
CA ASP A 676 -11.23 -11.42 5.92
C ASP A 676 -12.54 -11.02 5.22
N GLU A 677 -13.70 -11.29 5.85
CA GLU A 677 -15.02 -10.95 5.33
C GLU A 677 -15.74 -9.91 6.19
N ASN A 678 -16.59 -9.09 5.55
CA ASN A 678 -17.42 -8.10 6.23
C ASN A 678 -18.71 -8.70 6.80
N ARG A 679 -18.57 -9.85 7.49
CA ARG A 679 -19.65 -10.53 8.21
C ARG A 679 -19.09 -11.43 9.28
N THR A 680 -19.91 -11.82 10.24
CA THR A 680 -19.55 -12.85 11.21
C THR A 680 -19.38 -14.21 10.52
N VAL A 681 -18.30 -14.92 10.84
CA VAL A 681 -17.99 -16.24 10.30
C VAL A 681 -17.66 -17.23 11.41
N THR A 682 -17.70 -18.52 11.11
CA THR A 682 -17.33 -19.59 12.02
C THR A 682 -16.13 -20.35 11.46
N ALA A 683 -15.17 -20.67 12.33
CA ALA A 683 -14.03 -21.53 12.02
C ALA A 683 -13.80 -22.52 13.18
N GLU A 684 -13.38 -23.72 12.87
CA GLU A 684 -12.96 -24.70 13.87
C GLU A 684 -11.45 -24.88 13.83
N ILE A 685 -10.82 -24.99 15.01
CA ILE A 685 -9.39 -25.25 15.16
C ILE A 685 -9.15 -26.38 16.17
N ASP A 686 -7.99 -27.03 16.11
CA ASP A 686 -7.59 -28.05 17.09
C ASP A 686 -7.32 -27.41 18.47
N ALA A 687 -7.86 -28.02 19.52
CA ALA A 687 -7.53 -27.67 20.89
C ALA A 687 -6.17 -28.32 21.26
N LEU A 688 -5.11 -27.52 21.36
CA LEU A 688 -3.78 -27.98 21.75
C LEU A 688 -3.52 -27.70 23.23
N PRO A 689 -2.74 -28.54 23.93
CA PRO A 689 -2.28 -28.28 25.30
C PRO A 689 -1.46 -26.96 25.35
N GLY A 690 -1.63 -26.19 26.40
CA GLY A 690 -0.91 -24.95 26.64
C GLY A 690 -1.41 -23.76 25.82
N MET A 691 -2.47 -23.90 25.03
CA MET A 691 -3.01 -22.79 24.24
C MET A 691 -4.00 -21.94 25.01
N LYS A 692 -3.98 -20.64 24.73
CA LYS A 692 -4.99 -19.66 25.13
C LYS A 692 -5.31 -18.76 23.93
N ILE A 693 -6.55 -18.26 23.88
CA ILE A 693 -7.02 -17.41 22.80
C ILE A 693 -7.24 -16.01 23.35
N TYR A 694 -6.74 -15.01 22.63
CA TYR A 694 -6.80 -13.62 23.04
C TYR A 694 -7.56 -12.78 22.01
N ASN A 695 -8.48 -11.96 22.47
CA ASN A 695 -9.05 -10.90 21.66
C ASN A 695 -8.00 -9.81 21.47
N THR A 696 -7.59 -9.55 20.23
CA THR A 696 -6.51 -8.61 19.93
C THR A 696 -6.88 -7.15 20.15
N THR A 697 -8.18 -6.83 20.21
CA THR A 697 -8.66 -5.46 20.50
C THR A 697 -8.50 -5.12 21.98
N SER A 698 -8.89 -6.02 22.87
CA SER A 698 -8.80 -5.79 24.33
C SER A 698 -7.47 -6.28 24.93
N GLY A 699 -6.82 -7.25 24.30
CA GLY A 699 -5.68 -8.00 24.85
C GLY A 699 -6.09 -9.00 25.95
N GLU A 700 -7.38 -9.20 26.15
CA GLU A 700 -7.89 -10.13 27.18
C GLU A 700 -8.07 -11.54 26.62
N GLU A 701 -8.00 -12.53 27.48
CA GLU A 701 -8.29 -13.92 27.14
C GLU A 701 -9.76 -14.05 26.73
N ALA A 702 -10.00 -14.67 25.58
CA ALA A 702 -11.34 -14.93 25.04
C ALA A 702 -11.69 -16.41 25.16
N ALA A 703 -12.94 -16.69 25.52
CA ALA A 703 -13.43 -18.04 25.68
C ALA A 703 -14.27 -18.47 24.47
N TYR A 704 -13.95 -19.62 23.91
CA TYR A 704 -14.69 -20.22 22.80
C TYR A 704 -15.11 -21.65 23.15
N PRO A 705 -16.29 -22.14 22.68
CA PRO A 705 -16.74 -23.50 22.93
C PRO A 705 -15.75 -24.54 22.41
N VAL A 706 -15.58 -25.62 23.20
CA VAL A 706 -14.76 -26.78 22.82
C VAL A 706 -15.61 -28.04 22.84
N SER A 707 -15.51 -28.86 21.79
CA SER A 707 -16.13 -30.18 21.70
C SER A 707 -15.20 -31.07 20.88
N ASP A 708 -15.04 -32.33 21.30
CA ASP A 708 -14.22 -33.32 20.59
C ASP A 708 -12.82 -32.84 20.23
N LYS A 709 -12.18 -32.13 21.15
CA LYS A 709 -10.84 -31.49 20.97
C LYS A 709 -10.81 -30.45 19.83
N ARG A 710 -11.95 -29.89 19.46
CA ARG A 710 -12.09 -28.79 18.50
C ARG A 710 -12.64 -27.57 19.20
N VAL A 711 -12.04 -26.40 18.95
CA VAL A 711 -12.53 -25.10 19.40
C VAL A 711 -13.29 -24.46 18.25
N THR A 712 -14.51 -24.03 18.52
CA THR A 712 -15.33 -23.30 17.54
C THR A 712 -15.18 -21.80 17.75
N LEU A 713 -14.47 -21.14 16.84
CA LEU A 713 -14.32 -19.68 16.81
C LEU A 713 -15.52 -19.05 16.12
N THR A 714 -16.09 -18.03 16.74
CA THR A 714 -17.03 -17.10 16.09
C THR A 714 -16.28 -15.79 15.94
N LEU A 715 -15.97 -15.40 14.70
CA LEU A 715 -15.18 -14.22 14.38
C LEU A 715 -16.08 -13.17 13.74
N GLU A 716 -16.14 -11.99 14.33
CA GLU A 716 -16.87 -10.85 13.79
C GLU A 716 -16.23 -10.32 12.50
N ALA A 717 -16.90 -9.39 11.81
CA ALA A 717 -16.39 -8.78 10.58
C ALA A 717 -14.96 -8.26 10.80
N TYR A 718 -14.03 -8.73 9.98
CA TYR A 718 -12.61 -8.37 10.02
C TYR A 718 -11.95 -8.57 11.39
N GLU A 719 -12.41 -9.51 12.19
CA GLU A 719 -11.80 -9.80 13.49
C GLU A 719 -10.50 -10.60 13.33
N LEU A 720 -9.51 -10.23 14.13
CA LEU A 720 -8.27 -10.97 14.34
C LEU A 720 -8.24 -11.46 15.79
N VAL A 721 -7.99 -12.75 16.00
CA VAL A 721 -7.67 -13.32 17.30
C VAL A 721 -6.23 -13.87 17.30
N ALA A 722 -5.60 -13.86 18.48
CA ALA A 722 -4.28 -14.44 18.67
C ALA A 722 -4.41 -15.70 19.54
N VAL A 723 -4.03 -16.86 19.00
CA VAL A 723 -3.86 -18.09 19.78
C VAL A 723 -2.39 -18.16 20.18
N ILE A 724 -2.12 -18.15 21.48
CA ILE A 724 -0.77 -18.26 22.04
C ILE A 724 -0.67 -19.60 22.77
N ARG A 725 0.25 -20.43 22.33
CA ARG A 725 0.55 -21.73 22.93
C ARG A 725 1.89 -21.66 23.67
N ASP A 726 1.86 -21.87 24.97
CA ASP A 726 3.06 -22.08 25.77
C ASP A 726 3.60 -23.51 25.54
N LYS A 727 4.80 -23.64 24.97
CA LYS A 727 5.40 -24.93 24.64
C LYS A 727 5.76 -25.76 25.90
N ALA A 728 5.89 -25.10 27.04
CA ALA A 728 6.22 -25.74 28.32
C ALA A 728 4.97 -26.18 29.10
N SER A 729 3.76 -25.85 28.68
CA SER A 729 2.51 -26.16 29.36
C SER A 729 1.79 -27.34 28.74
N ASP A 730 1.42 -28.31 29.56
CA ASP A 730 0.55 -29.45 29.19
C ASP A 730 -0.91 -29.25 29.60
N GLU A 731 -1.27 -28.04 30.03
CA GLU A 731 -2.63 -27.72 30.46
C GLU A 731 -3.61 -27.81 29.28
N GLU A 732 -4.67 -28.61 29.42
CA GLU A 732 -5.68 -28.71 28.38
C GLU A 732 -6.44 -27.40 28.24
N TYR A 733 -6.83 -27.04 27.00
CA TYR A 733 -7.66 -25.85 26.77
C TYR A 733 -9.02 -26.03 27.44
N ALA A 734 -9.29 -25.14 28.38
CA ALA A 734 -10.57 -25.05 29.07
C ALA A 734 -11.18 -23.68 28.81
N PRO A 735 -12.37 -23.58 28.18
CA PRO A 735 -13.01 -22.29 28.01
C PRO A 735 -13.40 -21.71 29.37
N LEU A 736 -13.18 -20.42 29.57
CA LEU A 736 -13.77 -19.66 30.67
C LEU A 736 -15.26 -19.58 30.38
N CYS A 737 -16.04 -20.57 30.85
CA CYS A 737 -17.47 -20.62 30.60
C CYS A 737 -18.23 -19.68 31.53
N GLU A 738 -18.51 -18.47 31.11
CA GLU A 738 -19.71 -17.77 31.56
C GLU A 738 -20.80 -18.01 30.50
N SER A 739 -21.69 -18.94 30.76
CA SER A 739 -22.85 -19.17 29.90
C SER A 739 -23.96 -18.19 30.28
N TYR A 740 -24.10 -17.12 29.52
CA TYR A 740 -25.24 -16.22 29.68
C TYR A 740 -26.36 -16.65 28.74
N SER A 741 -27.56 -16.87 29.27
CA SER A 741 -28.77 -17.06 28.44
C SER A 741 -29.43 -15.73 28.15
N ARG A 742 -29.72 -15.44 26.88
CA ARG A 742 -30.44 -14.24 26.46
C ARG A 742 -31.85 -14.28 27.03
N THR A 743 -32.24 -13.26 27.79
CA THR A 743 -33.53 -13.24 28.49
C THR A 743 -34.52 -12.26 27.91
N MET A 744 -34.09 -11.04 27.54
CA MET A 744 -34.99 -9.96 27.07
C MET A 744 -34.27 -9.01 26.14
N GLU A 745 -35.08 -8.35 25.29
CA GLU A 745 -34.64 -7.29 24.40
C GLU A 745 -35.51 -6.06 24.57
N TYR A 746 -34.87 -4.91 24.63
CA TYR A 746 -35.51 -3.60 24.68
C TYR A 746 -34.97 -2.75 23.54
N PRO A 747 -35.73 -2.61 22.42
CA PRO A 747 -35.34 -1.63 21.41
C PRO A 747 -35.40 -0.22 22.03
N LEU A 748 -34.45 0.63 21.67
CA LEU A 748 -34.49 2.03 22.01
C LEU A 748 -35.54 2.71 21.11
N SER A 749 -36.82 2.58 21.49
CA SER A 749 -37.99 2.94 20.69
C SER A 749 -38.68 4.22 21.13
N GLY A 750 -38.03 5.07 21.91
CA GLY A 750 -38.59 6.33 22.35
C GLY A 750 -38.32 7.46 21.34
N ASP A 751 -38.86 8.66 21.67
CA ASP A 751 -38.48 9.88 20.98
C ASP A 751 -36.95 10.02 21.06
N TYR A 752 -36.32 10.09 19.91
CA TYR A 752 -34.87 10.37 19.85
C TYR A 752 -34.63 11.72 19.22
N THR A 753 -33.53 12.33 19.58
CA THR A 753 -33.03 13.55 18.96
C THR A 753 -31.68 13.29 18.36
N PHE A 754 -31.42 13.87 17.18
CA PHE A 754 -30.11 13.93 16.56
C PHE A 754 -29.67 15.39 16.38
N GLU A 755 -28.41 15.64 16.62
CA GLU A 755 -27.79 16.95 16.43
C GLU A 755 -26.40 16.77 15.81
N ALA A 756 -26.17 17.40 14.65
CA ALA A 756 -24.82 17.58 14.12
C ALA A 756 -24.11 18.70 14.91
N VAL A 757 -22.99 18.37 15.55
CA VAL A 757 -22.29 19.32 16.43
C VAL A 757 -21.64 20.44 15.61
N GLY A 758 -22.06 21.68 15.87
CA GLY A 758 -21.61 22.85 15.10
C GLY A 758 -22.43 23.12 13.83
N GLY A 759 -23.50 22.38 13.61
CA GLY A 759 -24.30 22.38 12.39
C GLY A 759 -23.86 21.35 11.36
N ASN A 760 -24.75 21.06 10.39
CA ASN A 760 -24.41 20.16 9.28
C ASN A 760 -23.70 20.92 8.16
N ILE A 761 -23.11 20.18 7.22
CA ILE A 761 -22.33 20.71 6.09
C ILE A 761 -22.99 20.28 4.78
N LEU A 762 -23.18 21.25 3.87
CA LEU A 762 -23.52 21.02 2.48
C LEU A 762 -22.33 21.45 1.60
N PRO A 763 -21.56 20.52 1.02
CA PRO A 763 -20.49 20.83 0.08
C PRO A 763 -21.04 21.19 -1.30
N ILE A 764 -20.35 22.06 -2.02
CA ILE A 764 -20.55 22.25 -3.47
C ILE A 764 -19.69 21.23 -4.18
N ARG A 765 -20.30 20.14 -4.68
CA ARG A 765 -19.59 19.01 -5.31
C ARG A 765 -19.30 19.23 -6.78
N SER A 766 -20.23 19.87 -7.51
CA SER A 766 -20.09 20.15 -8.94
C SER A 766 -20.26 21.63 -9.23
N PHE A 767 -19.61 22.05 -10.29
CA PHE A 767 -19.67 23.43 -10.79
C PHE A 767 -19.68 23.42 -12.32
N GLU A 768 -20.02 24.54 -12.92
CA GLU A 768 -19.75 24.81 -14.33
C GLU A 768 -18.65 25.86 -14.41
N THR A 769 -17.67 25.66 -15.27
CA THR A 769 -16.63 26.64 -15.59
C THR A 769 -16.86 27.24 -16.96
N PHE A 770 -16.53 28.53 -17.11
CA PHE A 770 -16.62 29.20 -18.40
C PHE A 770 -15.36 28.95 -19.22
N ASP A 771 -15.49 28.14 -20.26
CA ASP A 771 -14.43 27.86 -21.21
C ASP A 771 -14.29 29.06 -22.17
N LYS A 772 -13.15 29.73 -22.12
CA LYS A 772 -12.85 30.95 -22.90
C LYS A 772 -12.68 30.65 -24.39
N ASP A 773 -12.28 29.45 -24.77
CA ASP A 773 -12.02 29.08 -26.15
C ASP A 773 -13.33 28.75 -26.88
N THR A 774 -14.20 27.98 -26.24
CA THR A 774 -15.49 27.60 -26.77
C THR A 774 -16.62 28.58 -26.46
N GLN A 775 -16.38 29.55 -25.56
CA GLN A 775 -17.39 30.50 -25.04
C GLN A 775 -18.63 29.81 -24.45
N LYS A 776 -18.43 28.66 -23.81
CA LYS A 776 -19.50 27.85 -23.21
C LYS A 776 -19.22 27.52 -21.77
N TRP A 777 -20.26 27.25 -20.99
CA TRP A 777 -20.16 26.68 -19.68
C TRP A 777 -19.99 25.16 -19.80
N VAL A 778 -18.95 24.64 -19.15
CA VAL A 778 -18.59 23.23 -19.12
C VAL A 778 -18.66 22.73 -17.68
N ARG A 779 -19.33 21.60 -17.47
CA ARG A 779 -19.49 21.01 -16.13
C ARG A 779 -18.18 20.35 -15.68
N GLY A 780 -17.80 20.62 -14.44
CA GLY A 780 -16.72 19.99 -13.73
C GLY A 780 -17.17 19.44 -12.38
N ASP A 781 -16.54 18.39 -11.92
CA ASP A 781 -16.68 17.84 -10.58
C ASP A 781 -15.47 18.24 -9.74
N TYR A 782 -15.73 18.62 -8.48
CA TYR A 782 -14.69 19.15 -7.60
C TYR A 782 -13.63 18.10 -7.26
N MET A 783 -14.05 16.84 -7.09
CA MET A 783 -13.18 15.75 -6.60
C MET A 783 -12.91 14.65 -7.64
N SER A 784 -13.59 14.70 -8.80
CA SER A 784 -13.33 13.72 -9.86
C SER A 784 -12.05 14.05 -10.63
N PHE A 785 -11.13 13.08 -10.68
CA PHE A 785 -9.93 13.17 -11.52
C PHE A 785 -10.21 12.79 -12.99
N ALA A 786 -11.33 12.12 -13.24
CA ALA A 786 -11.68 11.61 -14.57
C ALA A 786 -12.41 12.65 -15.45
N ASP A 787 -13.11 13.59 -14.82
CA ASP A 787 -13.95 14.54 -15.55
C ASP A 787 -13.19 15.84 -15.85
N GLY A 788 -12.66 15.88 -16.96
CA GLY A 788 -12.31 16.80 -18.03
C GLY A 788 -11.90 18.25 -17.74
N VAL A 789 -12.26 18.88 -16.64
CA VAL A 789 -11.90 20.28 -16.38
C VAL A 789 -10.60 20.35 -15.59
N THR A 790 -9.52 20.68 -16.29
CA THR A 790 -8.22 20.98 -15.67
C THR A 790 -7.93 22.46 -15.84
N PHE A 791 -7.50 23.09 -14.74
CA PHE A 791 -6.96 24.43 -14.78
C PHE A 791 -5.44 24.37 -14.77
N THR A 792 -4.80 25.30 -15.45
CA THR A 792 -3.36 25.53 -15.29
C THR A 792 -3.11 26.36 -14.03
N VAL A 793 -1.86 26.38 -13.56
CA VAL A 793 -1.47 27.24 -12.44
C VAL A 793 -1.51 28.73 -12.84
N ASN A 794 -1.91 29.59 -11.90
CA ASN A 794 -2.08 31.04 -12.12
C ASN A 794 -3.10 31.38 -13.24
N GLU A 795 -4.08 30.55 -13.48
CA GLU A 795 -5.11 30.76 -14.48
C GLU A 795 -6.32 31.47 -13.87
N ASP A 796 -6.77 32.53 -14.54
CA ASP A 796 -8.05 33.18 -14.20
C ASP A 796 -9.21 32.25 -14.55
N TYR A 797 -10.03 31.94 -13.58
CA TYR A 797 -11.23 31.12 -13.78
C TYR A 797 -12.52 31.86 -13.41
N LYS A 798 -13.61 31.40 -14.01
CA LYS A 798 -14.96 31.76 -13.61
C LYS A 798 -15.78 30.49 -13.48
N ILE A 799 -16.37 30.28 -12.30
CA ILE A 799 -17.22 29.12 -12.02
C ILE A 799 -18.59 29.57 -11.52
N ARG A 800 -19.59 28.73 -11.76
CA ARG A 800 -20.91 28.85 -11.13
C ARG A 800 -21.37 27.49 -10.65
N ALA A 801 -22.13 27.50 -9.56
CA ALA A 801 -22.77 26.33 -8.99
C ALA A 801 -24.19 26.64 -8.55
N GLU A 802 -25.02 25.60 -8.49
CA GLU A 802 -26.38 25.72 -7.98
C GLU A 802 -26.54 24.86 -6.74
N VAL A 803 -27.22 25.42 -5.73
CA VAL A 803 -27.59 24.71 -4.52
C VAL A 803 -29.08 24.89 -4.23
N ASN A 804 -29.74 23.84 -3.77
CA ASN A 804 -31.17 23.89 -3.49
C ASN A 804 -31.45 23.93 -1.99
N PHE A 805 -32.31 24.88 -1.58
CA PHE A 805 -32.78 25.05 -0.20
C PHE A 805 -34.30 24.90 -0.18
N GLU A 806 -34.83 23.78 0.27
CA GLU A 806 -36.29 23.67 0.55
C GLU A 806 -36.66 24.41 1.83
N TYR A 807 -35.65 24.69 2.66
CA TYR A 807 -35.82 25.39 3.92
C TYR A 807 -34.60 26.25 4.21
N ILE A 808 -34.79 27.48 4.69
CA ILE A 808 -33.70 28.35 5.11
C ILE A 808 -33.67 28.36 6.66
N PRO A 809 -32.57 27.83 7.25
CA PRO A 809 -32.34 27.92 8.70
C PRO A 809 -32.22 29.35 9.17
N SER A 810 -32.36 29.57 10.49
CA SER A 810 -32.17 30.88 11.11
C SER A 810 -30.80 31.50 10.88
N VAL A 811 -29.78 30.68 10.71
CA VAL A 811 -28.40 31.04 10.35
C VAL A 811 -27.81 30.05 9.41
N VAL A 812 -27.30 30.52 8.28
CA VAL A 812 -26.53 29.76 7.30
C VAL A 812 -25.23 30.50 7.03
N HIS A 813 -24.12 29.82 7.20
CA HIS A 813 -22.83 30.35 6.83
C HIS A 813 -22.32 29.71 5.55
N LEU A 814 -21.79 30.52 4.66
CA LEU A 814 -20.93 30.09 3.57
C LEU A 814 -19.50 30.03 4.11
N ASN A 815 -18.79 28.98 3.78
CA ASN A 815 -17.38 28.75 4.10
C ASN A 815 -16.64 28.55 2.78
N ALA A 816 -15.49 29.21 2.61
CA ALA A 816 -14.70 29.16 1.41
C ALA A 816 -13.21 29.30 1.71
N GLU A 817 -12.38 28.65 0.89
CA GLU A 817 -10.94 28.87 0.86
C GLU A 817 -10.68 30.17 0.08
N ILE A 818 -10.22 31.20 0.76
CA ILE A 818 -10.24 32.56 0.20
C ILE A 818 -9.04 32.94 -0.67
N TYR A 819 -8.01 32.13 -0.74
CA TYR A 819 -6.77 32.49 -1.40
C TYR A 819 -6.88 32.84 -2.86
N GLU A 820 -7.77 32.19 -3.55
CA GLU A 820 -7.85 32.18 -4.99
C GLU A 820 -9.12 32.89 -5.46
N ILE A 821 -9.97 33.34 -4.52
CA ILE A 821 -11.23 34.02 -4.81
C ILE A 821 -10.98 35.53 -4.95
N LYS A 822 -11.25 36.07 -6.12
CA LYS A 822 -11.30 37.52 -6.39
C LYS A 822 -12.66 38.09 -6.06
N LYS A 823 -13.74 37.33 -6.38
CA LYS A 823 -15.12 37.72 -6.17
C LYS A 823 -16.01 36.49 -5.99
N LEU A 824 -16.91 36.54 -5.04
CA LEU A 824 -17.94 35.53 -4.82
C LEU A 824 -19.32 36.22 -4.74
N CYS A 825 -20.29 35.71 -5.49
CA CYS A 825 -21.67 36.20 -5.45
C CYS A 825 -22.65 35.08 -5.14
N ILE A 826 -23.70 35.40 -4.37
CA ILE A 826 -24.90 34.54 -4.20
C ILE A 826 -26.10 35.27 -4.77
N ASN A 827 -26.81 34.64 -5.70
CA ASN A 827 -27.97 35.23 -6.40
C ASN A 827 -27.69 36.65 -6.94
N GLY A 828 -26.46 36.85 -7.45
CA GLY A 828 -26.02 38.14 -8.01
C GLY A 828 -25.56 39.18 -6.97
N THR A 829 -25.65 38.86 -5.66
CA THR A 829 -25.19 39.78 -4.61
C THR A 829 -23.80 39.33 -4.13
N GLU A 830 -22.85 40.28 -4.10
CA GLU A 830 -21.46 40.01 -3.69
C GLU A 830 -21.38 39.73 -2.20
N VAL A 831 -20.60 38.72 -1.81
CA VAL A 831 -20.31 38.31 -0.45
C VAL A 831 -18.97 38.91 -0.03
N GLU A 832 -18.93 39.65 1.06
CA GLU A 832 -17.69 40.15 1.64
C GLU A 832 -16.95 39.00 2.34
N LEU A 833 -15.79 38.60 1.80
CA LEU A 833 -14.97 37.52 2.32
C LEU A 833 -13.94 38.08 3.30
N SER A 834 -13.90 37.53 4.52
CA SER A 834 -12.89 37.85 5.51
C SER A 834 -12.26 36.58 6.06
N ALA A 835 -10.94 36.60 6.27
CA ALA A 835 -10.24 35.48 6.86
C ALA A 835 -10.79 35.15 8.26
N ASN A 836 -11.08 33.87 8.48
CA ASN A 836 -11.54 33.33 9.75
C ASN A 836 -11.14 31.86 9.84
N THR A 837 -10.71 31.40 11.02
CA THR A 837 -10.41 30.00 11.25
C THR A 837 -11.69 29.17 11.23
N VAL A 838 -11.84 28.27 10.26
CA VAL A 838 -13.03 27.44 10.12
C VAL A 838 -12.74 25.98 10.52
N LEU A 839 -12.59 25.09 9.59
CA LEU A 839 -12.44 23.67 9.90
C LEU A 839 -11.00 23.18 9.85
N TRP A 840 -10.21 23.66 8.90
CA TRP A 840 -8.88 23.09 8.60
C TRP A 840 -7.83 24.11 8.13
N SER A 841 -8.18 25.38 7.99
CA SER A 841 -7.26 26.37 7.48
C SER A 841 -7.51 27.75 8.10
N GLU A 842 -6.43 28.45 8.49
CA GLU A 842 -6.48 29.81 9.05
C GLU A 842 -6.93 30.86 8.02
N ALA A 843 -6.83 30.55 6.73
CA ALA A 843 -7.20 31.48 5.67
C ALA A 843 -8.59 31.22 5.10
N ASP A 844 -9.30 30.25 5.59
CA ASP A 844 -10.70 30.05 5.21
C ASP A 844 -11.56 31.17 5.74
N CYS A 845 -12.62 31.46 5.04
CA CYS A 845 -13.62 32.45 5.50
C CYS A 845 -14.93 31.79 5.92
N ARG A 846 -15.64 32.44 6.79
CA ARG A 846 -16.97 32.06 7.24
C ARG A 846 -17.85 33.30 7.28
N CYS A 847 -18.81 33.40 6.34
CA CYS A 847 -19.70 34.54 6.23
C CYS A 847 -21.15 34.13 6.48
N ASP A 848 -21.91 34.91 7.27
CA ASP A 848 -23.37 34.75 7.37
C ASP A 848 -24.03 35.21 6.06
N VAL A 849 -24.59 34.26 5.34
CA VAL A 849 -25.24 34.49 4.04
C VAL A 849 -26.76 34.27 4.09
N THR A 850 -27.31 34.09 5.28
CA THR A 850 -28.74 33.76 5.49
C THR A 850 -29.68 34.66 4.69
N LYS A 851 -29.41 35.97 4.70
CA LYS A 851 -30.24 36.97 4.00
C LYS A 851 -30.11 36.98 2.48
N LEU A 852 -29.10 36.33 1.94
CA LEU A 852 -28.83 36.24 0.51
C LEU A 852 -29.50 35.00 -0.13
N LEU A 853 -29.91 34.04 0.71
CA LEU A 853 -30.51 32.79 0.29
C LEU A 853 -32.03 32.92 0.13
N LYS A 854 -32.57 32.15 -0.82
CA LYS A 854 -34.02 32.00 -1.06
C LYS A 854 -34.39 30.51 -1.03
N VAL A 855 -35.63 30.20 -0.74
CA VAL A 855 -36.18 28.85 -0.93
C VAL A 855 -36.17 28.52 -2.41
N GLY A 856 -35.74 27.35 -2.79
CA GLY A 856 -35.48 26.89 -4.15
C GLY A 856 -33.98 26.96 -4.50
N VAL A 857 -33.71 27.02 -5.80
CA VAL A 857 -32.36 27.06 -6.34
C VAL A 857 -31.68 28.41 -6.08
N ASN A 858 -30.49 28.36 -5.52
CA ASN A 858 -29.59 29.49 -5.32
C ASN A 858 -28.34 29.31 -6.17
N THR A 859 -27.94 30.39 -6.87
CA THR A 859 -26.77 30.40 -7.74
C THR A 859 -25.58 31.00 -6.98
N ILE A 860 -24.46 30.32 -7.03
CA ILE A 860 -23.15 30.78 -6.51
C ILE A 860 -22.26 31.01 -7.70
N GLU A 861 -21.66 32.21 -7.81
CA GLU A 861 -20.71 32.56 -8.86
C GLU A 861 -19.39 32.98 -8.22
N ILE A 862 -18.28 32.43 -8.71
CA ILE A 862 -16.94 32.68 -8.18
C ILE A 862 -16.00 33.03 -9.34
N ASP A 863 -15.36 34.19 -9.24
CA ASP A 863 -14.25 34.61 -10.09
C ASP A 863 -12.96 34.53 -9.25
N GLY A 864 -11.92 33.95 -9.80
CA GLY A 864 -10.66 33.76 -9.06
C GLY A 864 -9.46 33.48 -9.95
N VAL A 865 -8.38 33.11 -9.29
CA VAL A 865 -7.12 32.66 -9.89
C VAL A 865 -6.75 31.33 -9.26
N THR A 866 -6.33 30.35 -10.03
CA THR A 866 -5.84 29.08 -9.50
C THR A 866 -4.51 29.25 -8.76
N ASP A 867 -4.21 28.33 -7.84
CA ASP A 867 -2.98 28.35 -7.06
C ASP A 867 -1.73 28.43 -7.95
N SER A 868 -0.73 29.16 -7.49
CA SER A 868 0.58 29.29 -8.14
C SER A 868 1.47 28.04 -7.99
N ILE A 869 1.00 27.02 -7.28
CA ILE A 869 1.78 25.81 -6.99
C ILE A 869 1.57 24.80 -8.12
N PRO A 870 2.63 24.29 -8.75
CA PRO A 870 2.53 23.25 -9.76
C PRO A 870 2.08 21.93 -9.09
N LEU A 871 0.80 21.65 -9.15
CA LEU A 871 0.21 20.36 -8.81
C LEU A 871 -0.33 19.71 -10.07
N PHE A 872 -0.53 18.41 -10.01
CA PHE A 872 -0.96 17.60 -11.15
C PHE A 872 -2.23 18.14 -11.82
N LYS A 873 -3.13 18.77 -11.03
CA LYS A 873 -4.33 19.47 -11.51
C LYS A 873 -4.68 20.59 -10.53
N ALA A 874 -4.62 21.82 -10.97
CA ALA A 874 -5.18 22.94 -10.23
C ALA A 874 -6.70 22.80 -10.15
N ARG A 875 -7.29 23.18 -9.01
CA ARG A 875 -8.74 23.16 -8.75
C ARG A 875 -9.19 24.51 -8.24
N PRO A 876 -10.43 24.91 -8.47
CA PRO A 876 -10.99 26.09 -7.80
C PRO A 876 -11.08 25.87 -6.28
N PRO A 877 -11.16 26.95 -5.48
CA PRO A 877 -11.28 26.85 -4.04
C PRO A 877 -12.54 26.09 -3.64
N PHE A 878 -12.42 25.31 -2.56
CA PHE A 878 -13.54 24.55 -2.05
C PHE A 878 -14.53 25.45 -1.30
N VAL A 879 -15.83 25.28 -1.56
CA VAL A 879 -16.91 26.07 -0.95
C VAL A 879 -17.98 25.14 -0.40
N PHE A 880 -18.49 25.45 0.78
CA PHE A 880 -19.54 24.68 1.43
C PHE A 880 -20.39 25.56 2.36
N PHE A 881 -21.61 25.11 2.65
CA PHE A 881 -22.50 25.77 3.58
C PHE A 881 -22.55 25.03 4.91
N THR A 882 -22.69 25.77 6.00
CA THR A 882 -22.92 25.19 7.35
C THR A 882 -24.14 25.83 8.00
N GLY A 883 -24.91 25.02 8.75
CA GLY A 883 -26.11 25.49 9.43
C GLY A 883 -26.88 24.38 10.14
N LYS A 884 -27.95 24.73 10.83
CA LYS A 884 -28.86 23.75 11.44
C LYS A 884 -29.88 23.24 10.42
N PHE A 885 -29.42 22.37 9.53
CA PHE A 885 -30.23 21.76 8.47
C PHE A 885 -29.89 20.29 8.28
N ALA A 886 -30.76 19.54 7.64
CA ALA A 886 -30.44 18.24 7.07
C ALA A 886 -30.09 18.37 5.58
N VAL A 887 -29.38 17.40 5.04
CA VAL A 887 -29.02 17.29 3.61
C VAL A 887 -29.59 15.97 3.11
N ASP A 888 -30.32 16.00 2.00
CA ASP A 888 -30.82 14.80 1.35
C ASP A 888 -29.80 14.18 0.36
N LYS A 889 -30.14 13.04 -0.24
CA LYS A 889 -29.28 12.33 -1.23
C LYS A 889 -29.00 13.13 -2.52
N ASN A 890 -29.71 14.26 -2.74
CA ASN A 890 -29.54 15.12 -3.91
C ASN A 890 -28.81 16.43 -3.57
N ASP A 891 -28.10 16.48 -2.44
CA ASP A 891 -27.47 17.70 -1.92
C ASP A 891 -28.45 18.87 -1.72
N THR A 892 -29.70 18.57 -1.33
CA THR A 892 -30.71 19.58 -1.02
C THR A 892 -30.78 19.84 0.49
N VAL A 893 -30.81 21.12 0.87
CA VAL A 893 -31.03 21.51 2.26
C VAL A 893 -32.51 21.37 2.61
N VAL A 894 -32.79 20.57 3.63
CA VAL A 894 -34.15 20.27 4.10
C VAL A 894 -34.25 20.50 5.61
N ARG A 895 -35.50 20.59 6.12
CA ARG A 895 -35.71 20.72 7.56
C ARG A 895 -35.27 19.50 8.32
N PRO A 896 -34.60 19.65 9.46
CA PRO A 896 -34.26 18.52 10.32
C PRO A 896 -35.49 17.68 10.72
N SER A 897 -36.64 18.34 11.01
CA SER A 897 -37.87 17.67 11.38
C SER A 897 -38.49 16.79 10.28
N ASP A 898 -38.15 17.05 9.00
CA ASP A 898 -38.67 16.28 7.87
C ASP A 898 -37.95 14.90 7.77
N TYR A 899 -36.85 14.75 8.47
CA TYR A 899 -36.08 13.49 8.65
C TYR A 899 -36.18 12.90 10.05
N MET A 900 -36.71 13.67 11.05
CA MET A 900 -36.91 13.16 12.40
C MET A 900 -38.28 12.50 12.49
N TYR A 901 -38.32 11.19 12.39
CA TYR A 901 -39.56 10.43 12.54
C TYR A 901 -39.77 10.00 13.99
N ALA A 902 -40.95 10.34 14.50
CA ALA A 902 -41.52 9.65 15.64
C ALA A 902 -41.90 8.22 15.18
N GLY A 903 -41.19 7.21 15.62
CA GLY A 903 -41.58 5.84 15.42
C GLY A 903 -40.59 4.82 14.86
N GLY A 904 -39.32 5.09 14.84
CA GLY A 904 -38.32 4.07 14.53
C GLY A 904 -36.99 4.60 14.00
N TRP A 905 -35.94 3.99 14.43
CA TRP A 905 -34.55 4.22 13.96
C TRP A 905 -34.38 3.95 12.46
N GLU A 906 -35.38 3.35 11.81
CA GLU A 906 -35.37 2.96 10.41
C GLU A 906 -35.44 4.13 9.42
N LYS A 907 -35.75 5.37 9.90
CA LYS A 907 -35.85 6.57 9.06
C LYS A 907 -35.09 7.72 9.72
N GLN A 908 -33.77 7.67 9.56
CA GLN A 908 -32.86 8.59 10.23
C GLN A 908 -32.75 9.92 9.55
N GLY A 909 -32.75 10.93 10.38
CA GLY A 909 -32.83 12.28 9.93
C GLY A 909 -31.53 13.02 9.74
N TYR A 910 -30.43 12.39 9.36
CA TYR A 910 -29.15 13.02 8.96
C TYR A 910 -28.12 11.99 8.48
N PRO A 911 -28.42 11.16 7.47
CA PRO A 911 -27.46 10.13 7.07
C PRO A 911 -26.17 10.70 6.50
N TYR A 912 -26.14 11.98 6.11
CA TYR A 912 -25.00 12.60 5.41
C TYR A 912 -24.32 13.70 6.23
N PHE A 913 -24.25 13.55 7.54
CA PHE A 913 -23.54 14.54 8.37
C PHE A 913 -22.01 14.40 8.25
N VAL A 914 -21.31 15.49 8.55
CA VAL A 914 -19.84 15.56 8.60
C VAL A 914 -19.39 15.91 10.01
N GLY A 915 -18.42 15.17 10.54
CA GLY A 915 -17.89 15.35 11.88
C GLY A 915 -18.69 14.60 12.94
N ASP A 916 -19.12 15.29 14.00
CA ASP A 916 -19.81 14.64 15.12
C ASP A 916 -21.32 14.74 15.01
N GLY A 917 -21.99 13.60 15.16
CA GLY A 917 -23.44 13.49 15.29
C GLY A 917 -23.82 12.91 16.64
N VAL A 918 -24.72 13.57 17.37
CA VAL A 918 -25.14 13.17 18.71
C VAL A 918 -26.58 12.67 18.69
N TYR A 919 -26.75 11.40 18.97
CA TYR A 919 -28.06 10.79 19.21
C TYR A 919 -28.35 10.76 20.70
N ARG A 920 -29.58 11.10 21.07
CA ARG A 920 -30.09 10.98 22.43
C ARG A 920 -31.42 10.27 22.39
N SER A 921 -31.60 9.29 23.26
CA SER A 921 -32.86 8.56 23.42
C SER A 921 -33.06 8.18 24.87
N GLY A 922 -34.28 7.86 25.22
CA GLY A 922 -34.61 7.32 26.53
C GLY A 922 -35.42 6.03 26.37
N THR A 923 -35.23 5.09 27.27
CA THR A 923 -36.05 3.89 27.31
C THR A 923 -36.34 3.45 28.75
N LEU A 924 -37.52 2.89 28.97
CA LEU A 924 -37.94 2.34 30.25
C LEU A 924 -37.63 0.85 30.29
N VAL A 925 -36.68 0.45 31.13
CA VAL A 925 -36.36 -0.96 31.37
C VAL A 925 -37.19 -1.45 32.57
N HIS A 926 -38.08 -2.39 32.32
CA HIS A 926 -38.95 -3.00 33.34
C HIS A 926 -38.29 -4.25 33.91
N GLY A 927 -38.28 -4.37 35.26
CA GLY A 927 -37.98 -5.66 35.92
C GLY A 927 -39.21 -6.62 35.76
N MET A 928 -38.95 -7.90 35.63
CA MET A 928 -40.01 -8.91 35.47
C MET A 928 -40.95 -9.05 36.67
N GLU A 929 -40.57 -8.57 37.84
CA GLU A 929 -41.42 -8.63 39.03
C GLU A 929 -41.31 -7.36 39.83
N PHE A 930 -42.47 -6.72 40.05
CA PHE A 930 -42.60 -5.48 40.84
C PHE A 930 -42.19 -5.60 42.33
N ASN A 931 -41.82 -6.79 42.81
CA ASN A 931 -41.59 -7.09 44.21
C ASN A 931 -40.18 -7.63 44.58
N SER A 932 -39.23 -7.73 43.67
CA SER A 932 -37.86 -8.13 44.01
C SER A 932 -36.86 -7.02 43.79
N SER A 933 -36.09 -6.71 44.79
CA SER A 933 -34.92 -5.81 44.71
C SER A 933 -33.69 -6.44 44.05
N ALA A 934 -33.84 -7.65 43.51
CA ALA A 934 -32.75 -8.38 42.82
C ALA A 934 -32.69 -8.06 41.35
N LYS A 935 -31.52 -7.73 40.84
CA LYS A 935 -31.26 -7.62 39.40
C LYS A 935 -31.64 -8.97 38.71
N VAL A 936 -32.48 -8.90 37.67
CA VAL A 936 -32.97 -10.08 36.94
C VAL A 936 -31.98 -10.44 35.81
N TRP A 937 -30.96 -9.61 35.59
CA TRP A 937 -29.89 -9.85 34.62
C TRP A 937 -28.51 -9.80 35.29
N SER A 938 -27.61 -10.63 34.78
CA SER A 938 -26.18 -10.61 35.12
C SER A 938 -25.37 -9.74 34.17
N LYS A 939 -25.83 -9.62 32.89
CA LYS A 939 -25.17 -8.81 31.87
C LYS A 939 -26.19 -8.05 31.02
N ALA A 940 -25.88 -6.81 30.65
CA ALA A 940 -26.67 -5.97 29.75
C ALA A 940 -25.78 -5.39 28.66
N VAL A 941 -26.16 -5.58 27.41
CA VAL A 941 -25.38 -5.13 26.25
C VAL A 941 -26.25 -4.22 25.39
N LEU A 942 -25.72 -3.04 25.04
CA LEU A 942 -26.30 -2.19 24.01
C LEU A 942 -25.72 -2.61 22.65
N LYS A 943 -26.60 -3.03 21.72
CA LYS A 943 -26.27 -3.39 20.35
C LYS A 943 -26.82 -2.37 19.37
N PHE A 944 -26.04 -1.99 18.36
CA PHE A 944 -26.47 -1.10 17.28
C PHE A 944 -25.62 -1.35 16.04
N LYS A 945 -26.00 -0.82 14.89
CA LYS A 945 -25.20 -0.92 13.67
C LYS A 945 -24.73 0.47 13.23
N THR A 946 -23.45 0.61 13.00
CA THR A 946 -22.82 1.86 12.56
C THR A 946 -21.60 1.59 11.69
N ASN A 947 -21.28 2.53 10.80
CA ASN A 947 -20.02 2.64 10.09
C ASN A 947 -19.12 3.76 10.67
N CYS A 948 -19.53 4.38 11.77
CA CYS A 948 -18.80 5.45 12.40
C CYS A 948 -18.16 4.98 13.71
N PHE A 949 -17.08 5.63 14.09
CA PHE A 949 -16.62 5.57 15.47
C PHE A 949 -17.72 6.11 16.41
N ALA A 950 -17.98 5.44 17.53
CA ALA A 950 -19.04 5.83 18.46
C ALA A 950 -18.54 5.90 19.92
N LYS A 951 -18.94 6.94 20.63
CA LYS A 951 -18.83 7.05 22.09
C LYS A 951 -20.20 6.88 22.73
N VAL A 952 -20.30 5.93 23.64
CA VAL A 952 -21.59 5.60 24.31
C VAL A 952 -21.60 6.13 25.73
N TYR A 953 -22.68 6.80 26.07
CA TYR A 953 -22.97 7.25 27.43
C TYR A 953 -24.36 6.74 27.87
N VAL A 954 -24.41 6.22 29.07
CA VAL A 954 -25.66 5.74 29.68
C VAL A 954 -25.86 6.51 30.99
N ASN A 955 -27.03 7.13 31.18
CA ASN A 955 -27.35 7.94 32.34
C ASN A 955 -26.29 9.01 32.67
N GLY A 956 -25.69 9.59 31.62
CA GLY A 956 -24.64 10.62 31.73
C GLY A 956 -23.22 10.08 31.98
N GLN A 957 -23.06 8.77 32.22
CA GLN A 957 -21.77 8.16 32.45
C GLN A 957 -21.21 7.57 31.14
N PHE A 958 -19.91 7.72 30.93
CA PHE A 958 -19.22 7.13 29.76
C PHE A 958 -19.16 5.61 29.93
N ALA A 959 -19.79 4.88 28.99
CA ALA A 959 -19.80 3.43 28.99
C ALA A 959 -18.64 2.85 28.16
N GLY A 960 -18.21 3.53 27.09
CA GLY A 960 -17.05 3.12 26.30
C GLY A 960 -17.06 3.61 24.86
N ASP A 961 -16.03 3.19 24.12
CA ASP A 961 -15.81 3.47 22.70
C ASP A 961 -16.13 2.24 21.85
N VAL A 962 -16.74 2.44 20.68
CA VAL A 962 -16.99 1.41 19.67
C VAL A 962 -16.29 1.84 18.39
N LEU A 963 -15.27 1.10 18.00
CA LEU A 963 -14.43 1.41 16.83
C LEU A 963 -14.88 0.69 15.56
N TRP A 964 -15.31 -0.57 15.72
CA TRP A 964 -15.66 -1.51 14.65
C TRP A 964 -16.58 -2.62 15.20
N ALA A 965 -16.91 -3.60 14.38
CA ALA A 965 -17.68 -4.77 14.79
C ALA A 965 -16.92 -5.65 15.82
N PRO A 966 -17.63 -6.24 16.82
CA PRO A 966 -19.07 -6.07 17.04
C PRO A 966 -19.43 -4.68 17.53
N THR A 967 -20.45 -4.07 16.90
CA THR A 967 -20.93 -2.74 17.31
C THR A 967 -21.84 -2.86 18.53
N GLU A 968 -21.25 -3.26 19.63
CA GLU A 968 -21.94 -3.48 20.90
C GLU A 968 -21.06 -3.05 22.10
N ILE A 969 -21.71 -2.79 23.23
CA ILE A 969 -21.00 -2.38 24.44
C ILE A 969 -21.70 -2.87 25.69
N ASP A 970 -20.93 -3.35 26.67
CA ASP A 970 -21.44 -3.74 27.98
C ASP A 970 -21.87 -2.48 28.77
N ILE A 971 -23.14 -2.41 29.07
CA ILE A 971 -23.77 -1.32 29.83
C ILE A 971 -24.24 -1.77 31.19
N THR A 972 -23.91 -2.98 31.64
CA THR A 972 -24.35 -3.57 32.92
C THR A 972 -24.16 -2.65 34.12
N PRO A 973 -23.03 -1.94 34.31
CA PRO A 973 -22.82 -1.07 35.47
C PRO A 973 -23.68 0.20 35.46
N TYR A 974 -24.18 0.58 34.28
CA TYR A 974 -24.82 1.88 34.04
C TYR A 974 -26.33 1.80 33.93
N LEU A 975 -26.88 0.59 33.75
CA LEU A 975 -28.31 0.39 33.49
C LEU A 975 -29.11 0.28 34.81
N HIS A 976 -30.27 0.95 34.90
CA HIS A 976 -31.17 0.94 36.03
C HIS A 976 -32.54 0.33 35.70
N PHE A 977 -33.23 -0.21 36.71
CA PHE A 977 -34.66 -0.55 36.65
C PHE A 977 -35.50 0.72 36.66
N ALA A 978 -35.46 1.48 35.61
CA ALA A 978 -36.17 2.74 35.49
C ALA A 978 -36.05 3.26 34.08
N HIS A 979 -36.38 4.51 33.91
CA HIS A 979 -36.07 5.24 32.71
C HIS A 979 -34.54 5.44 32.61
N ASN A 980 -33.95 5.01 31.49
CA ASN A 980 -32.55 5.17 31.19
C ASN A 980 -32.36 6.11 29.99
N ASN A 981 -31.38 7.00 30.12
CA ASN A 981 -31.03 7.96 29.07
C ASN A 981 -29.75 7.49 28.35
N PHE A 982 -29.80 7.44 27.03
CA PHE A 982 -28.69 7.09 26.16
C PHE A 982 -28.24 8.29 25.35
N LYS A 983 -26.94 8.47 25.28
CA LYS A 983 -26.30 9.43 24.37
C LYS A 983 -25.20 8.69 23.61
N ILE A 984 -25.30 8.67 22.28
CA ILE A 984 -24.28 8.09 21.40
C ILE A 984 -23.73 9.22 20.55
N VAL A 985 -22.42 9.41 20.59
CA VAL A 985 -21.70 10.40 19.77
C VAL A 985 -20.99 9.66 18.67
N PHE A 986 -21.50 9.77 17.47
CA PHE A 986 -20.85 9.24 16.26
C PHE A 986 -19.88 10.25 15.68
N THR A 987 -18.70 9.81 15.25
CA THR A 987 -17.74 10.62 14.49
C THR A 987 -17.56 10.02 13.11
N SER A 988 -17.97 10.78 12.09
CA SER A 988 -17.84 10.38 10.68
C SER A 988 -16.48 10.77 10.10
N THR A 989 -16.16 10.18 8.95
CA THR A 989 -15.04 10.57 8.11
C THR A 989 -15.36 11.84 7.30
N TYR A 990 -14.41 12.30 6.47
CA TYR A 990 -14.63 13.40 5.52
C TYR A 990 -15.24 12.97 4.18
N ALA A 991 -15.74 11.72 4.05
CA ALA A 991 -16.37 11.25 2.81
C ALA A 991 -17.48 12.18 2.33
N ASN A 992 -18.41 12.56 3.23
CA ASN A 992 -19.51 13.45 2.88
C ASN A 992 -19.09 14.90 2.60
N LEU A 993 -17.86 15.27 2.92
CA LEU A 993 -17.32 16.59 2.63
C LEU A 993 -16.61 16.63 1.27
N PHE A 994 -15.74 15.66 0.99
CA PHE A 994 -14.81 15.70 -0.14
C PHE A 994 -15.03 14.63 -1.20
N ASP A 995 -15.82 13.60 -0.95
CA ASP A 995 -15.96 12.47 -1.86
C ASP A 995 -17.42 12.22 -2.26
N LYS A 996 -18.07 11.20 -1.75
CA LYS A 996 -19.41 10.75 -2.12
C LYS A 996 -20.34 10.69 -0.92
N HIS A 997 -21.63 10.64 -1.19
CA HIS A 997 -22.62 10.40 -0.14
C HIS A 997 -22.40 9.05 0.53
N THR A 998 -22.12 9.09 1.82
CA THR A 998 -21.99 7.93 2.70
C THR A 998 -22.96 8.10 3.86
N GLU A 999 -23.88 7.16 4.02
CA GLU A 999 -24.79 7.16 5.17
C GLU A 999 -23.98 6.91 6.45
N ASN A 1000 -24.12 7.79 7.43
CA ASN A 1000 -23.35 7.80 8.65
C ASN A 1000 -24.25 7.67 9.89
N GLY A 1001 -23.64 7.24 10.99
CA GLY A 1001 -24.27 7.20 12.31
C GLY A 1001 -24.97 5.87 12.57
N LEU A 1002 -26.19 5.92 13.05
CA LEU A 1002 -26.96 4.72 13.40
C LEU A 1002 -27.67 4.17 12.15
N LEU A 1003 -27.13 3.09 11.59
CA LEU A 1003 -27.63 2.49 10.34
C LEU A 1003 -28.84 1.58 10.57
N GLU A 1004 -28.95 1.00 11.75
CA GLU A 1004 -30.09 0.18 12.22
C GLU A 1004 -30.42 0.56 13.64
N GLY A 1005 -31.60 0.22 14.13
CA GLY A 1005 -32.03 0.53 15.48
C GLY A 1005 -31.09 0.01 16.57
N ALA A 1006 -31.02 0.72 17.69
CA ALA A 1006 -30.27 0.28 18.84
C ALA A 1006 -31.14 -0.53 19.79
N THR A 1007 -30.59 -1.61 20.37
CA THR A 1007 -31.33 -2.54 21.24
C THR A 1007 -30.50 -2.89 22.47
N ILE A 1008 -31.11 -2.84 23.64
CA ILE A 1008 -30.56 -3.39 24.87
C ILE A 1008 -30.89 -4.87 24.92
N VAL A 1009 -29.87 -5.71 25.08
CA VAL A 1009 -30.02 -7.15 25.27
C VAL A 1009 -29.61 -7.49 26.70
N LEU A 1010 -30.52 -8.11 27.44
CA LEU A 1010 -30.30 -8.57 28.81
C LEU A 1010 -30.02 -10.07 28.81
N TYR A 1011 -29.06 -10.47 29.62
CA TYR A 1011 -28.62 -11.83 29.80
C TYR A 1011 -28.70 -12.22 31.28
N LYS A 1012 -29.10 -13.48 31.54
CA LYS A 1012 -29.19 -14.10 32.88
C LYS A 1012 -28.07 -15.11 33.07
#